data_3bcaec70edc7bb4270dd99161799728d
#
_entry.id   3bcaec70edc7bb4270dd99161799728d
#
_cell.length_a   1.000
_cell.length_b   1.000
_cell.length_c   1.000
_cell.angle_alpha   90.00
_cell.angle_beta   90.00
_cell.angle_gamma   90.00
#
_symmetry.space_group_name_H-M   'P 1'
#
loop_
_entity.id
_entity.type
_entity.pdbx_description
1 polymer ?
#
loop_
_entity_poly.entity_id
_entity_poly.type
_entity_poly.pdbx_seq_one_letter_code
_entity_poly.pdbx_strand_id
1 'polypeptide(L)'
;MRQFTSDELRKAWKQFYIDRGHVDVGAVSLVSDGSTGVMFNVAGMQPLMPYLLGQKHPLGTRLCNVQGCVRTNDIDSVGDKSHVTFFEMMGSWSLGDYFKKERCQWSFELLTQVFGFDADHLAATVFAGDGNAPRDEEGAQYRIASGFKKENVYYLPADDNWWGLEYGPCGPDSEMFYIADRPDCGPNCGPGCDCGKYTELGNDVFMQYEKHHDGHLTPLKQKNVDTGWGLERILAFLNGTRDVYQTDLFAPVIAYIEEASGVKYNADEKLTRSMRILADHLRTGVMLIGDEAKLLPSNTGAGYILRRLIRRAVRHGRTLNMTTEQLLHIAAMYIDEIYAESYPLMKKNREFVLSELQKEIARFESTLENGMKELQKILEQKRSEGKKEIDGKSAFYLYDTFGFPLELTVELAQEENLTVDEEGFAAAMEEQKQKAREGQNFSQKLTTAAGVFDGLDDKITSEFVGYDALTAEGKVVGLASETELVNTLNEGETGTLITDVTPFYATMGGQKGDFGVIRTKNGTFEVTETVKIAGGRIGHVGKVVSGSVSVNDTAELAVDTDNRKSVCKNHSATHLLQKALQIVLGDHVEQQGSYQDGARTRFDFSHGQAMTAEELAKVEALVNEKIAEDIAVVTDVMNIEDAKKSGAMALFGEKYGETVRVVSMGDFSRELCGGTHVKHTGEIGYFKILSESGVAAGVRRIEALTGANVMAYYQAMEESFNKAATAAKATPAALTEKIQHMQAELKALNAENESLKAKMAQSALGDVLDQVVEVKGTKLLATSVDGVDMNGLRDLGDQLKDKLGEGVVVLLSAQDGKVNMIAMATDGAVKAGAHAGNLIKGIAALVGGGGGGRPNMAQAGGKNPAGIPAAIAEASKVLEGQLA
;
A
#
# COMPACT_ATOMS: atom_id res chain seq x y z
N MET A 1 -16.21 -31.04 32.43
CA MET A 1 -16.06 -29.65 31.97
C MET A 1 -17.45 -29.09 31.68
N ARG A 2 -17.66 -27.82 32.00
CA ARG A 2 -18.90 -27.09 31.68
C ARG A 2 -18.78 -26.52 30.25
N GLN A 3 -19.86 -26.67 29.46
CA GLN A 3 -19.91 -26.04 28.13
C GLN A 3 -20.26 -24.56 28.27
N PHE A 4 -19.71 -23.74 27.35
CA PHE A 4 -19.90 -22.30 27.31
C PHE A 4 -20.14 -21.84 25.88
N THR A 5 -20.94 -20.80 25.71
CA THR A 5 -20.84 -19.91 24.54
C THR A 5 -19.71 -18.92 24.76
N SER A 6 -19.26 -18.26 23.68
CA SER A 6 -18.22 -17.23 23.78
C SER A 6 -18.62 -16.09 24.71
N ASP A 7 -19.88 -15.63 24.66
CA ASP A 7 -20.41 -14.58 25.53
C ASP A 7 -20.53 -15.01 26.99
N GLU A 8 -20.94 -16.27 27.25
CA GLU A 8 -20.95 -16.81 28.62
C GLU A 8 -19.54 -16.89 29.20
N LEU A 9 -18.55 -17.27 28.37
CA LEU A 9 -17.15 -17.35 28.80
C LEU A 9 -16.59 -15.96 29.12
N ARG A 10 -16.83 -14.94 28.26
CA ARG A 10 -16.46 -13.55 28.54
C ARG A 10 -17.07 -13.03 29.84
N LYS A 11 -18.36 -13.28 30.07
CA LYS A 11 -19.05 -12.89 31.28
C LYS A 11 -18.52 -13.62 32.51
N ALA A 12 -18.30 -14.95 32.42
CA ALA A 12 -17.77 -15.75 33.52
C ALA A 12 -16.37 -15.30 33.94
N TRP A 13 -15.48 -15.01 32.97
CA TRP A 13 -14.15 -14.47 33.23
C TRP A 13 -14.24 -13.13 33.98
N LYS A 14 -14.93 -12.15 33.43
CA LYS A 14 -15.02 -10.82 34.03
C LYS A 14 -15.66 -10.88 35.40
N GLN A 15 -16.76 -11.62 35.58
CA GLN A 15 -17.47 -11.73 36.86
C GLN A 15 -16.59 -12.37 37.94
N PHE A 16 -15.81 -13.40 37.58
CA PHE A 16 -14.89 -14.06 38.53
C PHE A 16 -13.87 -13.07 39.12
N TYR A 17 -13.37 -12.15 38.33
CA TYR A 17 -12.39 -11.14 38.78
C TYR A 17 -13.07 -9.94 39.47
N ILE A 18 -14.22 -9.51 38.98
CA ILE A 18 -15.03 -8.43 39.63
C ILE A 18 -15.38 -8.82 41.05
N ASP A 19 -15.78 -10.08 41.27
CA ASP A 19 -16.08 -10.60 42.62
C ASP A 19 -14.84 -10.60 43.56
N ARG A 20 -13.65 -10.46 42.99
CA ARG A 20 -12.37 -10.35 43.70
C ARG A 20 -11.80 -8.91 43.72
N GLY A 21 -12.65 -7.93 43.42
CA GLY A 21 -12.35 -6.51 43.49
C GLY A 21 -11.59 -5.94 42.28
N HIS A 22 -11.63 -6.61 41.14
CA HIS A 22 -11.09 -6.06 39.90
C HIS A 22 -12.11 -5.15 39.23
N VAL A 23 -11.60 -4.17 38.45
CA VAL A 23 -12.40 -3.29 37.62
C VAL A 23 -12.27 -3.73 36.17
N ASP A 24 -13.41 -3.90 35.49
CA ASP A 24 -13.41 -4.13 34.03
C ASP A 24 -13.03 -2.81 33.32
N VAL A 25 -11.87 -2.79 32.66
CA VAL A 25 -11.37 -1.60 31.97
C VAL A 25 -11.84 -1.48 30.52
N GLY A 26 -12.62 -2.47 30.05
CA GLY A 26 -13.03 -2.54 28.65
C GLY A 26 -11.89 -2.94 27.71
N ALA A 27 -12.20 -3.00 26.42
CA ALA A 27 -11.23 -3.23 25.37
C ALA A 27 -10.76 -1.90 24.78
N VAL A 28 -9.52 -1.84 24.33
CA VAL A 28 -8.96 -0.70 23.58
C VAL A 28 -8.79 -1.08 22.11
N SER A 29 -8.45 -0.09 21.27
CA SER A 29 -8.16 -0.28 19.84
C SER A 29 -7.24 -1.47 19.58
N LEU A 30 -7.45 -2.15 18.46
CA LEU A 30 -6.53 -3.19 17.95
C LEU A 30 -5.25 -2.59 17.39
N VAL A 31 -5.30 -1.34 16.93
CA VAL A 31 -4.16 -0.61 16.37
C VAL A 31 -3.40 0.07 17.50
N SER A 32 -2.11 -0.19 17.59
CA SER A 32 -1.25 0.43 18.61
C SER A 32 -1.13 1.94 18.38
N ASP A 33 -1.02 2.69 19.46
CA ASP A 33 -0.71 4.13 19.43
C ASP A 33 0.75 4.44 19.08
N GLY A 34 1.56 3.41 18.80
CA GLY A 34 2.98 3.50 18.48
C GLY A 34 3.90 3.61 19.69
N SER A 35 3.38 3.71 20.92
CA SER A 35 4.18 3.86 22.15
C SER A 35 5.01 2.62 22.47
N THR A 36 4.58 1.45 22.01
CA THR A 36 5.22 0.15 22.27
C THR A 36 6.06 -0.39 21.10
N GLY A 37 6.19 0.38 19.99
CA GLY A 37 6.98 -0.02 18.83
C GLY A 37 6.33 -1.08 17.92
N VAL A 38 5.12 -1.56 18.24
CA VAL A 38 4.36 -2.54 17.45
C VAL A 38 3.19 -1.89 16.73
N MET A 39 2.75 -2.49 15.62
CA MET A 39 1.64 -1.98 14.80
C MET A 39 0.27 -2.29 15.40
N PHE A 40 0.15 -3.42 16.08
CA PHE A 40 -1.11 -3.93 16.66
C PHE A 40 -0.89 -4.30 18.13
N ASN A 41 -1.96 -4.27 18.89
CA ASN A 41 -1.95 -4.81 20.23
C ASN A 41 -1.95 -6.35 20.15
N VAL A 42 -0.81 -6.96 20.50
CA VAL A 42 -0.59 -8.43 20.45
C VAL A 42 -0.89 -9.12 21.78
N ALA A 43 -1.06 -8.34 22.86
CA ALA A 43 -1.36 -8.81 24.21
C ALA A 43 -2.13 -7.75 25.00
N GLY A 44 -2.99 -8.20 25.92
CA GLY A 44 -3.84 -7.33 26.72
C GLY A 44 -3.09 -6.37 27.66
N MET A 45 -1.84 -6.66 27.99
CA MET A 45 -1.00 -5.84 28.86
C MET A 45 -0.38 -4.61 28.17
N GLN A 46 -0.28 -4.60 26.84
CA GLN A 46 0.41 -3.52 26.11
C GLN A 46 -0.13 -2.12 26.44
N PRO A 47 -1.44 -1.87 26.46
CA PRO A 47 -1.99 -0.58 26.86
C PRO A 47 -1.69 -0.22 28.32
N LEU A 48 -1.30 -1.20 29.13
CA LEU A 48 -1.02 -1.05 30.57
C LEU A 48 0.47 -0.85 30.89
N MET A 49 1.35 -0.79 29.89
CA MET A 49 2.80 -0.64 30.08
C MET A 49 3.21 0.48 31.04
N PRO A 50 2.69 1.72 30.96
CA PRO A 50 3.08 2.78 31.88
C PRO A 50 2.74 2.44 33.35
N TYR A 51 1.62 1.73 33.56
CA TYR A 51 1.13 1.36 34.90
C TYR A 51 1.92 0.18 35.50
N LEU A 52 2.34 -0.75 34.65
CA LEU A 52 3.24 -1.84 35.02
C LEU A 52 4.63 -1.31 35.41
N LEU A 53 5.07 -0.19 34.86
CA LEU A 53 6.29 0.53 35.22
C LEU A 53 6.13 1.46 36.44
N GLY A 54 4.95 1.49 37.08
CA GLY A 54 4.72 2.15 38.36
C GLY A 54 3.95 3.46 38.32
N GLN A 55 3.37 3.86 37.19
CA GLN A 55 2.36 4.91 37.17
C GLN A 55 1.06 4.40 37.82
N LYS A 56 0.30 5.31 38.39
CA LYS A 56 -1.00 4.95 39.00
C LYS A 56 -2.08 4.89 37.93
N HIS A 57 -2.75 3.74 37.82
CA HIS A 57 -3.91 3.62 36.94
C HIS A 57 -5.13 4.31 37.55
N PRO A 58 -5.93 5.11 36.79
CA PRO A 58 -7.03 5.88 37.34
C PRO A 58 -8.15 5.03 37.94
N LEU A 59 -8.33 3.79 37.47
CA LEU A 59 -9.37 2.87 37.93
C LEU A 59 -8.94 1.93 39.09
N GLY A 60 -7.67 1.99 39.54
CA GLY A 60 -7.18 1.22 40.68
C GLY A 60 -6.06 0.23 40.31
N THR A 61 -5.83 -0.72 41.20
CA THR A 61 -4.67 -1.66 41.14
C THR A 61 -5.05 -3.05 40.65
N ARG A 62 -6.33 -3.39 40.64
CA ARG A 62 -6.87 -4.68 40.18
C ARG A 62 -7.71 -4.46 38.93
N LEU A 63 -7.26 -4.94 37.81
CA LEU A 63 -7.90 -4.70 36.52
C LEU A 63 -8.22 -6.03 35.82
N CYS A 64 -9.29 -6.07 35.01
CA CYS A 64 -9.57 -7.20 34.14
C CYS A 64 -10.26 -6.72 32.86
N ASN A 65 -10.18 -7.49 31.82
CA ASN A 65 -10.98 -7.31 30.61
C ASN A 65 -10.97 -8.55 29.71
N VAL A 66 -11.60 -8.41 28.56
CA VAL A 66 -11.39 -9.26 27.39
C VAL A 66 -10.96 -8.33 26.26
N GLN A 67 -9.72 -8.46 25.79
CA GLN A 67 -9.07 -7.58 24.82
C GLN A 67 -8.89 -8.29 23.49
N GLY A 68 -9.38 -7.68 22.39
CA GLY A 68 -9.01 -8.12 21.06
C GLY A 68 -7.51 -7.91 20.80
N CYS A 69 -6.84 -8.91 20.24
CA CYS A 69 -5.44 -8.89 19.91
C CYS A 69 -5.23 -9.36 18.47
N VAL A 70 -4.16 -8.86 17.81
CA VAL A 70 -3.80 -9.26 16.46
C VAL A 70 -2.33 -9.69 16.43
N ARG A 71 -2.07 -10.96 16.10
CA ARG A 71 -0.73 -11.52 15.89
C ARG A 71 -0.49 -11.80 14.42
N THR A 72 0.45 -11.09 13.84
CA THR A 72 0.76 -11.15 12.41
C THR A 72 1.82 -12.19 12.06
N ASN A 73 2.62 -12.62 13.03
CA ASN A 73 3.62 -13.67 12.84
C ASN A 73 2.96 -15.03 12.53
N ASP A 74 1.72 -15.23 12.96
CA ASP A 74 1.01 -16.49 12.83
C ASP A 74 0.20 -16.58 11.51
N ILE A 75 0.19 -15.55 10.66
CA ILE A 75 -0.59 -15.50 9.41
C ILE A 75 -0.35 -16.72 8.54
N ASP A 76 0.90 -17.17 8.41
CA ASP A 76 1.25 -18.29 7.54
C ASP A 76 0.91 -19.66 8.17
N SER A 77 0.78 -19.72 9.50
CA SER A 77 0.32 -20.89 10.26
C SER A 77 -1.20 -21.03 10.23
N VAL A 78 -1.96 -19.95 9.96
CA VAL A 78 -3.43 -20.02 9.85
C VAL A 78 -3.85 -20.99 8.78
N GLY A 79 -4.82 -21.81 9.12
CA GLY A 79 -5.32 -22.93 8.32
C GLY A 79 -5.20 -24.28 9.01
N ASP A 80 -4.46 -24.36 10.13
CA ASP A 80 -4.54 -25.47 11.07
C ASP A 80 -5.79 -25.34 11.99
N LYS A 81 -5.83 -26.08 13.10
CA LYS A 81 -6.99 -26.12 14.01
C LYS A 81 -6.97 -25.07 15.12
N SER A 82 -5.88 -24.38 15.31
CA SER A 82 -5.61 -23.59 16.53
C SER A 82 -5.13 -22.18 16.28
N HIS A 83 -4.42 -21.91 15.16
CA HIS A 83 -3.91 -20.58 14.86
C HIS A 83 -4.97 -19.68 14.24
N VAL A 84 -5.03 -18.46 14.74
CA VAL A 84 -5.91 -17.38 14.28
C VAL A 84 -5.16 -16.05 14.34
N THR A 85 -5.44 -15.17 13.40
CA THR A 85 -4.78 -13.86 13.32
C THR A 85 -5.35 -12.86 14.34
N PHE A 86 -6.66 -12.72 14.41
CA PHE A 86 -7.36 -12.02 15.50
C PHE A 86 -7.79 -13.05 16.55
N PHE A 87 -7.59 -12.72 17.81
CA PHE A 87 -8.10 -13.53 18.93
C PHE A 87 -8.42 -12.63 20.11
N GLU A 88 -9.19 -13.15 21.04
CA GLU A 88 -9.53 -12.45 22.26
C GLU A 88 -8.69 -12.98 23.42
N MET A 89 -8.00 -12.06 24.09
CA MET A 89 -7.23 -12.37 25.30
C MET A 89 -8.04 -11.99 26.52
N MET A 90 -8.37 -12.97 27.34
CA MET A 90 -8.97 -12.79 28.67
C MET A 90 -7.86 -12.39 29.64
N GLY A 91 -7.84 -11.12 30.05
CA GLY A 91 -6.79 -10.51 30.83
C GLY A 91 -7.20 -10.21 32.27
N SER A 92 -6.27 -10.36 33.22
CA SER A 92 -6.39 -9.81 34.57
C SER A 92 -5.03 -9.35 35.10
N TRP A 93 -5.01 -8.23 35.82
CA TRP A 93 -3.77 -7.56 36.23
C TRP A 93 -3.81 -7.18 37.69
N SER A 94 -2.63 -7.32 38.34
CA SER A 94 -2.34 -6.71 39.65
C SER A 94 -1.22 -5.69 39.48
N LEU A 95 -1.50 -4.44 39.76
CA LEU A 95 -0.52 -3.35 39.70
C LEU A 95 0.00 -3.06 41.12
N GLY A 96 0.94 -3.93 41.60
CA GLY A 96 1.53 -3.82 42.94
C GLY A 96 0.57 -4.16 44.09
N ASP A 97 -0.48 -4.95 43.87
CA ASP A 97 -1.46 -5.34 44.90
C ASP A 97 -1.22 -6.80 45.32
N TYR A 98 -1.88 -7.78 44.70
CA TYR A 98 -1.62 -9.20 44.95
C TYR A 98 -0.51 -9.75 44.03
N PHE A 99 0.05 -10.96 44.42
CA PHE A 99 1.10 -11.57 43.64
C PHE A 99 0.88 -13.09 43.49
N LYS A 100 1.96 -13.88 43.44
CA LYS A 100 1.93 -15.32 43.13
C LYS A 100 0.92 -16.13 43.94
N LYS A 101 0.81 -15.91 45.23
CA LYS A 101 -0.04 -16.72 46.12
C LYS A 101 -1.52 -16.65 45.71
N GLU A 102 -2.07 -15.47 45.64
CA GLU A 102 -3.45 -15.26 45.28
C GLU A 102 -3.68 -15.66 43.82
N ARG A 103 -2.72 -15.32 42.91
CA ARG A 103 -2.85 -15.65 41.50
C ARG A 103 -2.92 -17.14 41.25
N CYS A 104 -2.02 -17.94 41.79
CA CYS A 104 -2.00 -19.38 41.64
C CYS A 104 -3.28 -20.04 42.16
N GLN A 105 -3.79 -19.55 43.30
CA GLN A 105 -5.03 -20.03 43.86
C GLN A 105 -6.24 -19.71 42.93
N TRP A 106 -6.32 -18.47 42.43
CA TRP A 106 -7.44 -18.07 41.59
C TRP A 106 -7.44 -18.72 40.21
N SER A 107 -6.27 -18.98 39.63
CA SER A 107 -6.18 -19.74 38.39
C SER A 107 -6.69 -21.16 38.56
N PHE A 108 -6.34 -21.82 39.67
CA PHE A 108 -6.83 -23.17 39.98
C PHE A 108 -8.34 -23.18 40.26
N GLU A 109 -8.87 -22.22 41.04
CA GLU A 109 -10.30 -22.05 41.30
C GLU A 109 -11.08 -21.82 39.99
N LEU A 110 -10.54 -20.95 39.11
CA LEU A 110 -11.17 -20.66 37.81
C LEU A 110 -11.27 -21.94 36.93
N LEU A 111 -10.18 -22.68 36.83
CA LEU A 111 -10.14 -23.93 36.07
C LEU A 111 -11.10 -25.00 36.66
N THR A 112 -11.08 -25.20 37.96
CA THR A 112 -11.81 -26.32 38.58
C THR A 112 -13.25 -25.98 38.93
N GLN A 113 -13.50 -24.79 39.51
CA GLN A 113 -14.82 -24.44 40.03
C GLN A 113 -15.70 -23.74 38.98
N VAL A 114 -15.11 -22.91 38.11
CA VAL A 114 -15.88 -22.19 37.07
C VAL A 114 -15.95 -22.99 35.79
N PHE A 115 -14.82 -23.42 35.28
CA PHE A 115 -14.72 -24.14 34.00
C PHE A 115 -14.97 -25.66 34.15
N GLY A 116 -14.84 -26.20 35.38
CA GLY A 116 -15.14 -27.59 35.70
C GLY A 116 -14.10 -28.60 35.16
N PHE A 117 -12.84 -28.17 35.04
CA PHE A 117 -11.76 -29.13 34.78
C PHE A 117 -11.53 -30.04 35.99
N ASP A 118 -11.22 -31.30 35.69
CA ASP A 118 -10.81 -32.25 36.72
C ASP A 118 -9.34 -31.95 37.10
N ALA A 119 -9.11 -31.71 38.38
CA ALA A 119 -7.79 -31.40 38.92
C ALA A 119 -6.74 -32.46 38.61
N ASP A 120 -7.16 -33.71 38.44
CA ASP A 120 -6.25 -34.85 38.12
C ASP A 120 -5.70 -34.74 36.69
N HIS A 121 -6.35 -33.99 35.82
CA HIS A 121 -5.97 -33.71 34.45
C HIS A 121 -5.27 -32.34 34.28
N LEU A 122 -4.84 -31.70 35.35
CA LEU A 122 -4.17 -30.42 35.30
C LEU A 122 -2.68 -30.54 35.61
N ALA A 123 -1.87 -29.82 34.83
CA ALA A 123 -0.45 -29.60 35.10
C ALA A 123 -0.14 -28.11 35.12
N ALA A 124 0.95 -27.73 35.75
CA ALA A 124 1.46 -26.38 35.75
C ALA A 124 2.97 -26.38 35.52
N THR A 125 3.47 -25.31 34.92
CA THR A 125 4.90 -25.07 34.75
C THR A 125 5.33 -23.88 35.57
N VAL A 126 6.62 -23.83 35.90
CA VAL A 126 7.29 -22.72 36.58
C VAL A 126 8.71 -22.58 36.05
N PHE A 127 9.26 -21.38 36.15
CA PHE A 127 10.61 -21.09 35.65
C PHE A 127 11.70 -21.91 36.35
N ALA A 128 12.56 -22.59 35.59
CA ALA A 128 13.64 -23.43 36.09
C ALA A 128 14.83 -22.65 36.62
N GLY A 129 14.90 -21.34 36.37
CA GLY A 129 16.05 -20.49 36.69
C GLY A 129 17.12 -20.49 35.62
N ASP A 130 17.84 -19.39 35.51
CA ASP A 130 19.00 -19.21 34.65
C ASP A 130 20.06 -18.30 35.33
N GLY A 131 21.04 -17.82 34.55
CA GLY A 131 22.07 -16.90 35.05
C GLY A 131 21.58 -15.52 35.47
N ASN A 132 20.36 -15.11 35.03
CA ASN A 132 19.79 -13.79 35.23
C ASN A 132 18.75 -13.77 36.37
N ALA A 133 18.01 -14.87 36.55
CA ALA A 133 16.97 -14.96 37.55
C ALA A 133 16.92 -16.35 38.21
N PRO A 134 16.58 -16.42 39.53
CA PRO A 134 16.54 -17.66 40.24
C PRO A 134 15.37 -18.54 39.84
N ARG A 135 15.49 -19.84 40.07
CA ARG A 135 14.42 -20.84 39.94
C ARG A 135 13.21 -20.46 40.79
N ASP A 136 12.02 -20.60 40.25
CA ASP A 136 10.78 -20.18 40.92
C ASP A 136 10.20 -21.26 41.84
N GLU A 137 10.91 -21.53 42.96
CA GLU A 137 10.44 -22.44 44.01
C GLU A 137 9.17 -21.97 44.69
N GLU A 138 9.01 -20.65 44.84
CA GLU A 138 7.82 -20.03 45.43
C GLU A 138 6.55 -20.28 44.59
N GLY A 139 6.63 -20.08 43.28
CA GLY A 139 5.55 -20.38 42.35
C GLY A 139 5.15 -21.85 42.37
N ALA A 140 6.13 -22.78 42.37
CA ALA A 140 5.86 -24.19 42.45
C ALA A 140 5.10 -24.57 43.75
N GLN A 141 5.56 -24.03 44.91
CA GLN A 141 4.87 -24.27 46.18
C GLN A 141 3.42 -23.75 46.17
N TYR A 142 3.18 -22.57 45.64
CA TYR A 142 1.82 -22.04 45.53
C TYR A 142 0.92 -22.82 44.56
N ARG A 143 1.48 -23.32 43.45
CA ARG A 143 0.71 -24.21 42.53
C ARG A 143 0.28 -25.51 43.24
N ILE A 144 1.22 -26.14 43.98
CA ILE A 144 0.93 -27.36 44.77
C ILE A 144 -0.09 -27.03 45.88
N ALA A 145 0.09 -25.92 46.60
CA ALA A 145 -0.83 -25.52 47.68
C ALA A 145 -2.25 -25.17 47.14
N SER A 146 -2.37 -24.72 45.91
CA SER A 146 -3.64 -24.45 45.24
C SER A 146 -4.42 -25.70 44.84
N GLY A 147 -3.75 -26.84 44.71
CA GLY A 147 -4.42 -28.11 44.37
C GLY A 147 -3.84 -28.86 43.18
N PHE A 148 -2.78 -28.35 42.53
CA PHE A 148 -2.06 -29.12 41.50
C PHE A 148 -1.31 -30.25 42.17
N LYS A 149 -1.27 -31.43 41.56
CA LYS A 149 -0.45 -32.54 42.01
C LYS A 149 1.01 -32.20 41.88
N LYS A 150 1.83 -32.54 42.90
CA LYS A 150 3.26 -32.23 42.90
C LYS A 150 3.98 -32.80 41.67
N GLU A 151 3.62 -34.00 41.23
CA GLU A 151 4.15 -34.67 40.04
C GLU A 151 3.78 -33.99 38.72
N ASN A 152 2.77 -33.13 38.72
CA ASN A 152 2.28 -32.37 37.57
C ASN A 152 2.74 -30.89 37.59
N VAL A 153 3.71 -30.54 38.47
CA VAL A 153 4.35 -29.23 38.47
C VAL A 153 5.75 -29.35 37.89
N TYR A 154 5.98 -28.76 36.72
CA TYR A 154 7.23 -28.91 35.97
C TYR A 154 8.04 -27.63 36.01
N TYR A 155 9.36 -27.76 35.91
CA TYR A 155 10.25 -26.61 35.76
C TYR A 155 10.81 -26.56 34.36
N LEU A 156 10.51 -25.49 33.64
CA LEU A 156 10.95 -25.33 32.27
C LEU A 156 11.90 -24.12 32.14
N PRO A 157 12.75 -24.08 31.08
CA PRO A 157 13.72 -23.01 30.87
C PRO A 157 13.03 -21.69 30.49
N ALA A 158 13.83 -20.65 30.26
CA ALA A 158 13.35 -19.33 29.90
C ALA A 158 12.61 -19.29 28.57
N ASP A 159 12.93 -20.17 27.64
CA ASP A 159 12.23 -20.24 26.33
C ASP A 159 10.74 -20.61 26.49
N ASP A 160 10.40 -21.33 27.59
CA ASP A 160 9.03 -21.77 27.88
C ASP A 160 8.38 -21.01 29.04
N ASN A 161 9.17 -20.53 30.04
CA ASN A 161 8.62 -19.94 31.28
C ASN A 161 9.24 -18.59 31.64
N TRP A 162 9.50 -17.74 30.67
CA TRP A 162 9.89 -16.36 30.86
C TRP A 162 9.17 -15.47 29.87
N TRP A 163 8.43 -14.48 30.34
CA TRP A 163 7.74 -13.54 29.49
C TRP A 163 8.32 -12.13 29.59
N GLY A 164 8.49 -11.46 28.46
CA GLY A 164 8.91 -10.06 28.34
C GLY A 164 8.99 -9.61 26.89
N LEU A 165 8.88 -8.31 26.70
CA LEU A 165 9.16 -7.67 25.41
C LEU A 165 10.67 -7.50 25.21
N GLU A 166 11.08 -6.91 24.10
CA GLU A 166 12.49 -6.59 23.84
C GLU A 166 13.10 -5.75 24.96
N TYR A 167 12.32 -4.82 25.52
CA TYR A 167 12.63 -4.02 26.71
C TYR A 167 11.34 -3.72 27.49
N GLY A 168 11.46 -3.38 28.77
CA GLY A 168 10.33 -3.08 29.65
C GLY A 168 10.08 -4.16 30.72
N PRO A 169 8.86 -4.19 31.33
CA PRO A 169 8.55 -5.11 32.39
C PRO A 169 8.57 -6.55 31.91
N CYS A 170 9.19 -7.43 32.68
CA CYS A 170 9.33 -8.86 32.39
C CYS A 170 9.42 -9.69 33.67
N GLY A 171 9.32 -10.98 33.52
CA GLY A 171 9.49 -11.90 34.63
C GLY A 171 9.20 -13.35 34.30
N PRO A 172 9.43 -14.24 35.31
CA PRO A 172 9.06 -15.64 35.18
C PRO A 172 7.53 -15.75 35.03
N ASP A 173 7.10 -16.71 34.24
CA ASP A 173 5.71 -17.07 34.12
C ASP A 173 5.42 -18.51 34.54
N SER A 174 4.14 -18.83 34.60
CA SER A 174 3.66 -20.14 35.00
C SER A 174 2.44 -20.46 34.17
N GLU A 175 2.58 -21.43 33.31
CA GLU A 175 1.53 -21.88 32.41
C GLU A 175 0.72 -23.02 33.05
N MET A 176 -0.55 -23.13 32.72
CA MET A 176 -1.42 -24.23 33.08
C MET A 176 -1.77 -25.04 31.87
N PHE A 177 -1.71 -26.38 32.02
CA PHE A 177 -1.96 -27.32 30.95
C PHE A 177 -3.06 -28.32 31.32
N TYR A 178 -3.81 -28.72 30.30
CA TYR A 178 -4.65 -29.91 30.39
C TYR A 178 -3.88 -31.14 29.95
N ILE A 179 -3.98 -32.23 30.75
CA ILE A 179 -3.37 -33.54 30.47
C ILE A 179 -4.42 -34.44 29.82
N ALA A 180 -4.26 -34.75 28.56
CA ALA A 180 -5.15 -35.65 27.84
C ALA A 180 -4.92 -37.13 28.21
N ASP A 181 -6.00 -37.95 28.14
CA ASP A 181 -5.92 -39.39 28.31
C ASP A 181 -5.17 -40.06 27.14
N ARG A 182 -3.85 -39.93 27.16
CA ARG A 182 -2.93 -40.47 26.16
C ARG A 182 -1.69 -41.04 26.84
N PRO A 183 -1.11 -42.11 26.32
CA PRO A 183 0.18 -42.58 26.80
C PRO A 183 1.28 -41.54 26.57
N ASP A 184 2.33 -41.61 27.37
CA ASP A 184 3.53 -40.81 27.15
C ASP A 184 4.16 -41.16 25.80
N CYS A 185 4.60 -40.15 25.06
CA CYS A 185 5.32 -40.33 23.80
C CYS A 185 6.78 -40.78 23.97
N GLY A 186 7.29 -40.68 25.20
CA GLY A 186 8.65 -41.04 25.56
C GLY A 186 8.98 -40.66 27.02
N PRO A 187 10.23 -40.93 27.48
CA PRO A 187 10.62 -40.68 28.86
C PRO A 187 10.62 -39.19 29.28
N ASN A 188 10.66 -38.26 28.30
CA ASN A 188 10.64 -36.83 28.53
C ASN A 188 9.28 -36.20 28.14
N CYS A 189 8.21 -36.96 28.15
CA CYS A 189 6.86 -36.45 27.84
C CYS A 189 6.41 -35.51 28.97
N GLY A 190 6.12 -34.25 28.62
CA GLY A 190 5.71 -33.20 29.56
C GLY A 190 5.12 -31.99 28.86
N PRO A 191 4.79 -30.93 29.60
CA PRO A 191 4.51 -29.63 29.05
C PRO A 191 5.53 -29.17 28.04
N GLY A 192 5.66 -28.62 27.12
CA GLY A 192 6.73 -28.36 26.12
C GLY A 192 6.92 -29.48 25.09
N CYS A 193 6.11 -30.56 25.12
CA CYS A 193 6.15 -31.64 24.16
C CYS A 193 5.00 -31.53 23.15
N ASP A 194 5.32 -31.52 21.84
CA ASP A 194 4.35 -31.39 20.74
C ASP A 194 3.49 -32.64 20.47
N CYS A 195 3.58 -33.66 21.33
CA CYS A 195 2.82 -34.90 21.17
C CYS A 195 1.30 -34.74 21.35
N GLY A 196 0.83 -33.58 21.79
CA GLY A 196 -0.57 -33.25 22.03
C GLY A 196 -1.18 -33.90 23.27
N LYS A 197 -0.39 -34.44 24.20
CA LYS A 197 -0.82 -34.88 25.52
C LYS A 197 -1.09 -33.69 26.44
N TYR A 198 -0.20 -32.69 26.39
CA TYR A 198 -0.31 -31.48 27.16
C TYR A 198 -0.84 -30.35 26.25
N THR A 199 -1.89 -29.68 26.66
CA THR A 199 -2.45 -28.53 25.92
C THR A 199 -2.46 -27.34 26.87
N GLU A 200 -1.76 -26.27 26.50
CA GLU A 200 -1.75 -25.03 27.28
C GLU A 200 -3.17 -24.43 27.36
N LEU A 201 -3.60 -24.08 28.56
CA LEU A 201 -4.88 -23.42 28.85
C LEU A 201 -4.69 -21.92 29.07
N GLY A 202 -3.57 -21.50 29.65
CA GLY A 202 -3.31 -20.10 29.93
C GLY A 202 -2.04 -19.86 30.68
N ASN A 203 -1.61 -18.61 30.73
CA ASN A 203 -0.36 -18.18 31.27
C ASN A 203 -0.56 -17.11 32.37
N ASP A 204 0.17 -17.22 33.49
CA ASP A 204 0.25 -16.25 34.58
C ASP A 204 1.67 -15.69 34.66
N VAL A 205 1.87 -14.45 34.29
CA VAL A 205 3.17 -13.78 34.29
C VAL A 205 3.40 -13.01 35.60
N PHE A 206 4.54 -13.24 36.21
CA PHE A 206 4.94 -12.60 37.47
C PHE A 206 6.02 -11.54 37.22
N MET A 207 5.59 -10.36 36.76
CA MET A 207 6.47 -9.26 36.40
C MET A 207 7.13 -8.66 37.62
N GLN A 208 8.41 -8.87 37.74
CA GLN A 208 9.20 -8.36 38.87
C GLN A 208 10.55 -7.76 38.45
N TYR A 209 10.85 -7.76 37.15
CA TYR A 209 12.04 -7.18 36.56
C TYR A 209 11.71 -6.20 35.45
N GLU A 210 12.61 -5.27 35.20
CA GLU A 210 12.63 -4.39 34.03
C GLU A 210 13.85 -4.76 33.18
N LYS A 211 13.63 -5.11 31.93
CA LYS A 211 14.67 -5.35 30.93
C LYS A 211 15.01 -4.06 30.20
N HIS A 212 16.27 -3.65 30.27
CA HIS A 212 16.79 -2.47 29.62
C HIS A 212 17.23 -2.76 28.17
N HIS A 213 17.45 -1.70 27.37
CA HIS A 213 17.86 -1.83 25.95
C HIS A 213 19.18 -2.57 25.75
N ASP A 214 20.06 -2.61 26.74
CA ASP A 214 21.31 -3.38 26.73
C ASP A 214 21.14 -4.84 27.21
N GLY A 215 19.91 -5.24 27.54
CA GLY A 215 19.53 -6.60 27.95
C GLY A 215 19.67 -6.89 29.42
N HIS A 216 20.25 -5.99 30.25
CA HIS A 216 20.35 -6.26 31.69
C HIS A 216 19.00 -6.12 32.41
N LEU A 217 18.83 -6.86 33.51
CA LEU A 217 17.62 -6.88 34.30
C LEU A 217 17.80 -6.10 35.60
N THR A 218 16.83 -5.25 35.92
CA THR A 218 16.74 -4.62 37.26
C THR A 218 15.40 -4.95 37.91
N PRO A 219 15.30 -5.01 39.25
CA PRO A 219 14.02 -5.20 39.91
C PRO A 219 13.06 -4.04 39.64
N LEU A 220 11.80 -4.36 39.33
CA LEU A 220 10.73 -3.36 39.21
C LEU A 220 10.48 -2.71 40.58
N LYS A 221 9.96 -1.47 40.54
CA LYS A 221 9.54 -0.74 41.74
C LYS A 221 8.38 -1.42 42.50
N GLN A 222 7.54 -2.12 41.73
CA GLN A 222 6.40 -2.87 42.20
C GLN A 222 6.34 -4.24 41.52
N LYS A 223 5.87 -5.26 42.20
CA LYS A 223 5.61 -6.57 41.61
C LYS A 223 4.21 -6.59 41.01
N ASN A 224 4.12 -7.00 39.78
CA ASN A 224 2.84 -7.05 39.07
C ASN A 224 2.50 -8.47 38.64
N VAL A 225 1.20 -8.70 38.48
CA VAL A 225 0.70 -9.91 37.80
C VAL A 225 0.11 -9.50 36.47
N ASP A 226 0.48 -10.17 35.42
CA ASP A 226 -0.16 -10.14 34.11
C ASP A 226 -0.70 -11.51 33.78
N THR A 227 -1.91 -11.57 33.26
CA THR A 227 -2.54 -12.83 32.89
C THR A 227 -3.18 -12.68 31.53
N GLY A 228 -2.84 -13.58 30.60
CA GLY A 228 -3.40 -13.62 29.27
C GLY A 228 -3.82 -15.03 28.87
N TRP A 229 -5.13 -15.28 28.78
CA TRP A 229 -5.68 -16.57 28.34
C TRP A 229 -6.46 -16.41 27.04
N GLY A 230 -6.14 -17.21 26.02
CA GLY A 230 -6.85 -17.16 24.73
C GLY A 230 -8.27 -17.69 24.86
N LEU A 231 -9.25 -16.84 24.57
CA LEU A 231 -10.67 -17.17 24.67
C LEU A 231 -11.01 -18.31 23.73
N GLU A 232 -10.63 -18.24 22.45
CA GLU A 232 -10.94 -19.22 21.42
C GLU A 232 -10.43 -20.63 21.79
N ARG A 233 -9.21 -20.68 22.34
CA ARG A 233 -8.58 -21.93 22.73
C ARG A 233 -9.31 -22.59 23.92
N ILE A 234 -9.58 -21.81 24.97
CA ILE A 234 -10.33 -22.26 26.14
C ILE A 234 -11.73 -22.69 25.75
N LEU A 235 -12.42 -21.91 24.93
CA LEU A 235 -13.76 -22.19 24.47
C LEU A 235 -13.84 -23.51 23.69
N ALA A 236 -12.92 -23.72 22.73
CA ALA A 236 -12.84 -24.96 21.99
C ALA A 236 -12.63 -26.16 22.94
N PHE A 237 -11.75 -25.99 23.90
CA PHE A 237 -11.45 -27.04 24.86
C PHE A 237 -12.64 -27.40 25.75
N LEU A 238 -13.31 -26.39 26.32
CA LEU A 238 -14.49 -26.58 27.19
C LEU A 238 -15.64 -27.25 26.44
N ASN A 239 -15.79 -26.98 25.15
CA ASN A 239 -16.84 -27.56 24.31
C ASN A 239 -16.45 -28.92 23.71
N GLY A 240 -15.35 -29.51 24.17
CA GLY A 240 -14.94 -30.89 23.79
C GLY A 240 -14.34 -30.97 22.39
N THR A 241 -13.94 -29.85 21.78
CA THR A 241 -13.22 -29.82 20.50
C THR A 241 -11.80 -29.29 20.74
N ARG A 242 -10.91 -29.57 19.81
CA ARG A 242 -9.57 -28.97 19.77
C ARG A 242 -9.40 -28.13 18.49
N ASP A 243 -10.49 -27.78 17.88
CA ASP A 243 -10.58 -27.05 16.64
C ASP A 243 -11.37 -25.75 16.92
N VAL A 244 -10.67 -24.61 16.95
CA VAL A 244 -11.28 -23.31 17.24
C VAL A 244 -12.38 -22.96 16.24
N TYR A 245 -12.29 -23.48 15.03
CA TYR A 245 -13.27 -23.27 13.96
C TYR A 245 -14.59 -24.02 14.17
N GLN A 246 -14.66 -24.88 15.19
CA GLN A 246 -15.90 -25.55 15.62
C GLN A 246 -16.58 -24.84 16.81
N THR A 247 -16.05 -23.71 17.28
CA THR A 247 -16.66 -22.89 18.31
C THR A 247 -17.77 -22.01 17.72
N ASP A 248 -18.60 -21.45 18.56
CA ASP A 248 -19.68 -20.50 18.16
C ASP A 248 -19.14 -19.23 17.49
N LEU A 249 -17.86 -18.94 17.62
CA LEU A 249 -17.19 -17.82 16.94
C LEU A 249 -16.95 -18.07 15.44
N PHE A 250 -16.91 -19.32 15.03
CA PHE A 250 -16.59 -19.70 13.64
C PHE A 250 -17.59 -20.69 13.04
N ALA A 251 -18.18 -21.58 13.83
CA ALA A 251 -19.05 -22.64 13.33
C ALA A 251 -20.19 -22.14 12.41
N PRO A 252 -20.88 -21.01 12.72
CA PRO A 252 -21.88 -20.46 11.81
C PRO A 252 -21.30 -20.07 10.45
N VAL A 253 -20.11 -19.46 10.43
CA VAL A 253 -19.41 -19.06 9.20
C VAL A 253 -18.93 -20.28 8.42
N ILE A 254 -18.36 -21.27 9.10
CA ILE A 254 -17.97 -22.55 8.46
C ILE A 254 -19.17 -23.24 7.82
N ALA A 255 -20.32 -23.29 8.52
CA ALA A 255 -21.55 -23.87 7.97
C ALA A 255 -22.03 -23.11 6.72
N TYR A 256 -21.97 -21.77 6.73
CA TYR A 256 -22.28 -20.98 5.54
C TYR A 256 -21.31 -21.24 4.39
N ILE A 257 -19.99 -21.35 4.67
CA ILE A 257 -18.99 -21.70 3.65
C ILE A 257 -19.27 -23.08 3.06
N GLU A 258 -19.65 -24.07 3.89
CA GLU A 258 -20.07 -25.39 3.41
C GLU A 258 -21.25 -25.32 2.45
N GLU A 259 -22.28 -24.56 2.81
CA GLU A 259 -23.47 -24.37 1.99
C GLU A 259 -23.14 -23.67 0.66
N ALA A 260 -22.39 -22.58 0.73
CA ALA A 260 -22.05 -21.73 -0.41
C ALA A 260 -21.07 -22.40 -1.39
N SER A 261 -20.11 -23.18 -0.88
CA SER A 261 -19.08 -23.84 -1.69
C SER A 261 -19.47 -25.26 -2.12
N GLY A 262 -20.43 -25.91 -1.41
CA GLY A 262 -20.75 -27.33 -1.58
C GLY A 262 -19.69 -28.28 -1.00
N VAL A 263 -18.68 -27.77 -0.30
CA VAL A 263 -17.58 -28.55 0.29
C VAL A 263 -17.84 -28.77 1.77
N LYS A 264 -17.70 -30.01 2.24
CA LYS A 264 -17.85 -30.31 3.68
C LYS A 264 -16.55 -30.09 4.44
N TYR A 265 -16.66 -29.47 5.61
CA TYR A 265 -15.52 -29.27 6.52
C TYR A 265 -14.90 -30.59 6.93
N ASN A 266 -13.57 -30.65 6.94
CA ASN A 266 -12.76 -31.86 7.18
C ASN A 266 -12.92 -33.01 6.13
N ALA A 267 -13.58 -32.78 4.99
CA ALA A 267 -13.66 -33.77 3.92
C ALA A 267 -12.40 -33.82 3.04
N ASP A 268 -11.77 -32.69 2.83
CA ASP A 268 -10.51 -32.51 2.11
C ASP A 268 -9.63 -31.54 2.89
N GLU A 269 -8.36 -31.90 3.09
CA GLU A 269 -7.44 -31.13 3.93
C GLU A 269 -7.13 -29.75 3.33
N LYS A 270 -6.89 -29.68 2.02
CA LYS A 270 -6.56 -28.43 1.31
C LYS A 270 -7.75 -27.47 1.29
N LEU A 271 -8.95 -27.98 1.03
CA LEU A 271 -10.17 -27.17 1.03
C LEU A 271 -10.56 -26.76 2.45
N THR A 272 -10.39 -27.64 3.44
CA THR A 272 -10.60 -27.30 4.86
C THR A 272 -9.64 -26.19 5.32
N ARG A 273 -8.37 -26.26 4.92
CA ARG A 273 -7.41 -25.18 5.15
C ARG A 273 -7.90 -23.86 4.55
N SER A 274 -8.42 -23.91 3.32
CA SER A 274 -8.96 -22.70 2.66
C SER A 274 -10.18 -22.13 3.39
N MET A 275 -11.07 -22.97 3.93
CA MET A 275 -12.21 -22.53 4.76
C MET A 275 -11.75 -21.79 6.02
N ARG A 276 -10.75 -22.34 6.72
CA ARG A 276 -10.19 -21.74 7.94
C ARG A 276 -9.55 -20.39 7.67
N ILE A 277 -8.70 -20.30 6.64
CA ILE A 277 -8.03 -19.06 6.23
C ILE A 277 -9.07 -18.01 5.86
N LEU A 278 -10.07 -18.37 5.06
CA LEU A 278 -11.14 -17.45 4.66
C LEU A 278 -11.89 -16.91 5.89
N ALA A 279 -12.31 -17.78 6.79
CA ALA A 279 -13.05 -17.40 7.99
C ALA A 279 -12.22 -16.49 8.92
N ASP A 280 -10.98 -16.89 9.23
CA ASP A 280 -10.09 -16.08 10.09
C ASP A 280 -9.77 -14.72 9.51
N HIS A 281 -9.34 -14.66 8.25
CA HIS A 281 -8.86 -13.43 7.65
C HIS A 281 -9.97 -12.42 7.38
N LEU A 282 -11.19 -12.85 7.04
CA LEU A 282 -12.34 -11.95 6.95
C LEU A 282 -12.75 -11.45 8.34
N ARG A 283 -12.72 -12.30 9.37
CA ARG A 283 -12.94 -11.90 10.76
C ARG A 283 -11.98 -10.78 11.16
N THR A 284 -10.69 -11.02 10.95
CA THR A 284 -9.64 -10.05 11.29
C THR A 284 -9.80 -8.76 10.51
N GLY A 285 -10.11 -8.85 9.20
CA GLY A 285 -10.38 -7.68 8.36
C GLY A 285 -11.55 -6.84 8.87
N VAL A 286 -12.66 -7.48 9.24
CA VAL A 286 -13.83 -6.82 9.84
C VAL A 286 -13.45 -6.08 11.12
N MET A 287 -12.71 -6.76 12.02
CA MET A 287 -12.33 -6.21 13.31
C MET A 287 -11.40 -5.00 13.16
N LEU A 288 -10.43 -5.05 12.25
CA LEU A 288 -9.49 -3.95 12.01
C LEU A 288 -10.13 -2.73 11.33
N ILE A 289 -10.99 -2.95 10.32
CA ILE A 289 -11.68 -1.83 9.64
C ILE A 289 -12.74 -1.20 10.55
N GLY A 290 -13.43 -2.03 11.33
CA GLY A 290 -14.49 -1.59 12.24
C GLY A 290 -14.00 -1.00 13.55
N ASP A 291 -12.71 -1.12 13.87
CA ASP A 291 -12.05 -0.54 15.04
C ASP A 291 -12.23 0.99 15.11
N GLU A 292 -12.03 1.59 16.27
CA GLU A 292 -12.08 3.05 16.42
C GLU A 292 -11.04 3.77 15.56
N ALA A 293 -9.88 3.13 15.31
CA ALA A 293 -8.84 3.62 14.42
C ALA A 293 -9.23 3.56 12.93
N LYS A 294 -10.30 2.83 12.56
CA LYS A 294 -10.80 2.70 11.18
C LYS A 294 -9.69 2.39 10.17
N LEU A 295 -8.89 1.37 10.47
CA LEU A 295 -7.75 1.03 9.64
C LEU A 295 -8.15 0.72 8.20
N LEU A 296 -7.48 1.36 7.24
CA LEU A 296 -7.71 1.14 5.81
C LEU A 296 -6.60 0.31 5.16
N PRO A 297 -6.92 -0.52 4.14
CA PRO A 297 -5.91 -1.23 3.36
C PRO A 297 -4.95 -0.25 2.66
N SER A 298 -3.66 -0.41 2.90
CA SER A 298 -2.61 0.46 2.32
C SER A 298 -1.41 -0.34 1.80
N ASN A 299 -0.37 0.34 1.30
CA ASN A 299 0.87 -0.31 0.84
C ASN A 299 1.95 -0.42 1.92
N THR A 300 1.74 0.18 3.08
CA THR A 300 2.74 0.25 4.16
C THR A 300 2.11 0.04 5.53
N GLY A 301 2.91 -0.34 6.50
CA GLY A 301 2.51 -0.42 7.91
C GLY A 301 1.34 -1.37 8.16
N ALA A 302 0.52 -1.04 9.15
CA ALA A 302 -0.63 -1.84 9.57
C ALA A 302 -1.65 -2.07 8.44
N GLY A 303 -1.88 -1.06 7.58
CA GLY A 303 -2.78 -1.18 6.43
C GLY A 303 -2.29 -2.16 5.36
N TYR A 304 -0.98 -2.40 5.24
CA TYR A 304 -0.45 -3.44 4.37
C TYR A 304 -0.80 -4.84 4.87
N ILE A 305 -0.70 -5.06 6.17
CA ILE A 305 -1.09 -6.33 6.80
C ILE A 305 -2.59 -6.60 6.57
N LEU A 306 -3.43 -5.59 6.82
CA LEU A 306 -4.87 -5.69 6.54
C LEU A 306 -5.14 -6.04 5.07
N ARG A 307 -4.46 -5.37 4.14
CA ARG A 307 -4.55 -5.67 2.70
C ARG A 307 -4.15 -7.12 2.40
N ARG A 308 -3.03 -7.59 2.96
CA ARG A 308 -2.56 -8.97 2.81
C ARG A 308 -3.61 -9.98 3.26
N LEU A 309 -4.22 -9.76 4.42
CA LEU A 309 -5.27 -10.62 4.96
C LEU A 309 -6.50 -10.68 4.03
N ILE A 310 -7.02 -9.53 3.61
CA ILE A 310 -8.18 -9.47 2.71
C ILE A 310 -7.88 -10.20 1.40
N ARG A 311 -6.73 -9.95 0.78
CA ARG A 311 -6.34 -10.58 -0.49
C ARG A 311 -6.17 -12.08 -0.36
N ARG A 312 -5.59 -12.54 0.75
CA ARG A 312 -5.46 -13.97 1.03
C ARG A 312 -6.83 -14.63 1.25
N ALA A 313 -7.75 -13.97 1.95
CA ALA A 313 -9.14 -14.43 2.09
C ALA A 313 -9.85 -14.55 0.74
N VAL A 314 -9.73 -13.54 -0.13
CA VAL A 314 -10.32 -13.55 -1.49
C VAL A 314 -9.79 -14.71 -2.32
N ARG A 315 -8.48 -14.96 -2.29
CA ARG A 315 -7.87 -16.10 -3.00
C ARG A 315 -8.46 -17.43 -2.53
N HIS A 316 -8.51 -17.67 -1.22
CA HIS A 316 -9.06 -18.90 -0.68
C HIS A 316 -10.58 -19.01 -0.91
N GLY A 317 -11.30 -17.90 -0.91
CA GLY A 317 -12.70 -17.84 -1.34
C GLY A 317 -12.87 -18.28 -2.80
N ARG A 318 -11.97 -17.85 -3.70
CA ARG A 318 -11.97 -18.30 -5.10
C ARG A 318 -11.64 -19.80 -5.24
N THR A 319 -10.73 -20.33 -4.43
CA THR A 319 -10.45 -21.77 -4.37
C THR A 319 -11.71 -22.57 -3.98
N LEU A 320 -12.58 -21.97 -3.18
CA LEU A 320 -13.87 -22.54 -2.76
C LEU A 320 -15.03 -22.16 -3.72
N ASN A 321 -14.76 -21.55 -4.87
CA ASN A 321 -15.72 -21.04 -5.87
C ASN A 321 -16.75 -20.05 -5.31
N MET A 322 -16.38 -19.29 -4.30
CA MET A 322 -17.25 -18.28 -3.68
C MET A 322 -17.20 -16.93 -4.41
N THR A 323 -18.34 -16.26 -4.46
CA THR A 323 -18.49 -14.92 -5.06
C THR A 323 -18.14 -13.82 -4.06
N THR A 324 -17.91 -12.61 -4.56
CA THR A 324 -17.68 -11.42 -3.73
C THR A 324 -18.84 -11.14 -2.77
N GLU A 325 -20.09 -11.31 -3.22
CA GLU A 325 -21.26 -11.14 -2.36
C GLU A 325 -21.27 -12.14 -1.21
N GLN A 326 -20.86 -13.38 -1.44
CA GLN A 326 -20.77 -14.40 -0.39
C GLN A 326 -19.64 -14.09 0.61
N LEU A 327 -18.52 -13.52 0.15
CA LEU A 327 -17.46 -13.06 1.05
C LEU A 327 -17.93 -11.88 1.93
N LEU A 328 -18.66 -10.92 1.35
CA LEU A 328 -19.25 -9.81 2.09
C LEU A 328 -20.33 -10.28 3.06
N HIS A 329 -21.07 -11.34 2.72
CA HIS A 329 -22.03 -11.93 3.64
C HIS A 329 -21.35 -12.54 4.88
N ILE A 330 -20.22 -13.23 4.72
CA ILE A 330 -19.41 -13.71 5.86
C ILE A 330 -18.99 -12.53 6.75
N ALA A 331 -18.54 -11.42 6.16
CA ALA A 331 -18.20 -10.22 6.93
C ALA A 331 -19.40 -9.67 7.70
N ALA A 332 -20.60 -9.66 7.07
CA ALA A 332 -21.83 -9.24 7.73
C ALA A 332 -22.22 -10.18 8.89
N MET A 333 -22.04 -11.49 8.75
CA MET A 333 -22.29 -12.47 9.85
C MET A 333 -21.42 -12.16 11.08
N TYR A 334 -20.15 -11.82 10.90
CA TYR A 334 -19.29 -11.42 12.01
C TYR A 334 -19.81 -10.16 12.71
N ILE A 335 -20.30 -9.17 11.95
CA ILE A 335 -20.79 -7.88 12.49
C ILE A 335 -22.15 -8.03 13.17
N ASP A 336 -23.09 -8.69 12.48
CA ASP A 336 -24.51 -8.65 12.84
C ASP A 336 -24.91 -9.78 13.81
N GLU A 337 -24.19 -10.92 13.82
CA GLU A 337 -24.55 -12.11 14.57
C GLU A 337 -23.50 -12.45 15.64
N ILE A 338 -22.22 -12.60 15.26
CA ILE A 338 -21.21 -13.18 16.16
C ILE A 338 -20.69 -12.16 17.16
N TYR A 339 -20.41 -10.93 16.71
CA TYR A 339 -19.83 -9.88 17.56
C TYR A 339 -20.78 -8.73 17.87
N ALA A 340 -22.05 -8.86 17.54
CA ALA A 340 -23.06 -7.82 17.71
C ALA A 340 -23.18 -7.28 19.15
N GLU A 341 -23.06 -8.16 20.15
CA GLU A 341 -23.13 -7.82 21.59
C GLU A 341 -21.76 -7.44 22.16
N SER A 342 -20.70 -8.19 21.80
CA SER A 342 -19.38 -8.03 22.39
C SER A 342 -18.63 -6.81 21.85
N TYR A 343 -18.87 -6.44 20.58
CA TYR A 343 -18.22 -5.31 19.89
C TYR A 343 -19.24 -4.39 19.20
N PRO A 344 -20.04 -3.62 19.96
CA PRO A 344 -21.12 -2.80 19.41
C PRO A 344 -20.65 -1.73 18.41
N LEU A 345 -19.37 -1.34 18.47
CA LEU A 345 -18.76 -0.42 17.51
C LEU A 345 -18.75 -1.00 16.09
N MET A 346 -18.57 -2.32 15.94
CA MET A 346 -18.64 -2.99 14.65
C MET A 346 -19.98 -2.77 13.97
N LYS A 347 -21.07 -2.90 14.72
CA LYS A 347 -22.44 -2.66 14.23
C LYS A 347 -22.64 -1.21 13.81
N LYS A 348 -22.10 -0.26 14.58
CA LYS A 348 -22.13 1.17 14.23
C LYS A 348 -21.38 1.46 12.94
N ASN A 349 -20.25 0.79 12.70
CA ASN A 349 -19.38 0.99 11.53
C ASN A 349 -19.71 0.03 10.36
N ARG A 350 -20.82 -0.72 10.42
CA ARG A 350 -21.16 -1.81 9.48
C ARG A 350 -21.02 -1.42 8.00
N GLU A 351 -21.70 -0.35 7.59
CA GLU A 351 -21.71 0.09 6.19
C GLU A 351 -20.29 0.51 5.72
N PHE A 352 -19.53 1.14 6.59
CA PHE A 352 -18.16 1.51 6.34
C PHE A 352 -17.29 0.27 6.13
N VAL A 353 -17.39 -0.74 7.03
CA VAL A 353 -16.62 -1.99 6.93
C VAL A 353 -16.91 -2.72 5.62
N LEU A 354 -18.19 -2.91 5.30
CA LEU A 354 -18.59 -3.64 4.08
C LEU A 354 -18.18 -2.89 2.82
N SER A 355 -18.28 -1.56 2.80
CA SER A 355 -17.85 -0.73 1.68
C SER A 355 -16.34 -0.81 1.43
N GLU A 356 -15.52 -0.73 2.49
CA GLU A 356 -14.06 -0.79 2.34
C GLU A 356 -13.59 -2.20 1.95
N LEU A 357 -14.19 -3.26 2.52
CA LEU A 357 -13.95 -4.62 2.08
C LEU A 357 -14.30 -4.81 0.60
N GLN A 358 -15.47 -4.36 0.17
CA GLN A 358 -15.89 -4.46 -1.23
C GLN A 358 -14.93 -3.75 -2.18
N LYS A 359 -14.48 -2.55 -1.82
CA LYS A 359 -13.50 -1.78 -2.62
C LYS A 359 -12.17 -2.53 -2.77
N GLU A 360 -11.61 -3.08 -1.68
CA GLU A 360 -10.34 -3.80 -1.75
C GLU A 360 -10.49 -5.15 -2.46
N ILE A 361 -11.59 -5.86 -2.27
CA ILE A 361 -11.90 -7.10 -3.00
C ILE A 361 -11.97 -6.83 -4.50
N ALA A 362 -12.73 -5.83 -4.95
CA ALA A 362 -12.88 -5.49 -6.36
C ALA A 362 -11.54 -5.08 -7.00
N ARG A 363 -10.72 -4.30 -6.28
CA ARG A 363 -9.36 -3.95 -6.72
C ARG A 363 -8.49 -5.19 -6.90
N PHE A 364 -8.54 -6.09 -5.94
CA PHE A 364 -7.71 -7.28 -5.98
C PHE A 364 -8.16 -8.26 -7.05
N GLU A 365 -9.45 -8.43 -7.30
CA GLU A 365 -9.98 -9.28 -8.36
C GLU A 365 -9.45 -8.87 -9.75
N SER A 366 -9.46 -7.56 -10.03
CA SER A 366 -8.88 -7.02 -11.26
C SER A 366 -7.37 -7.28 -11.37
N THR A 367 -6.66 -7.16 -10.25
CA THR A 367 -5.22 -7.39 -10.14
C THR A 367 -4.88 -8.87 -10.22
N LEU A 368 -5.67 -9.70 -9.52
CA LEU A 368 -5.45 -11.15 -9.40
C LEU A 368 -5.52 -11.84 -10.76
N GLU A 369 -6.51 -11.51 -11.58
CA GLU A 369 -6.67 -12.13 -12.90
C GLU A 369 -5.44 -11.87 -13.81
N ASN A 370 -4.93 -10.65 -13.82
CA ASN A 370 -3.76 -10.27 -14.62
C ASN A 370 -2.46 -10.82 -14.03
N GLY A 371 -2.29 -10.72 -12.71
CA GLY A 371 -1.13 -11.24 -12.00
C GLY A 371 -1.00 -12.76 -12.08
N MET A 372 -2.11 -13.48 -11.94
CA MET A 372 -2.14 -14.96 -12.11
C MET A 372 -1.75 -15.40 -13.52
N LYS A 373 -2.26 -14.72 -14.56
CA LYS A 373 -1.86 -15.00 -15.96
C LYS A 373 -0.36 -14.81 -16.18
N GLU A 374 0.21 -13.77 -15.59
CA GLU A 374 1.64 -13.49 -15.71
C GLU A 374 2.49 -14.44 -14.87
N LEU A 375 2.10 -14.73 -13.65
CA LEU A 375 2.77 -15.70 -12.81
C LEU A 375 2.78 -17.07 -13.48
N GLN A 376 1.68 -17.48 -14.09
CA GLN A 376 1.60 -18.76 -14.80
C GLN A 376 2.59 -18.85 -15.96
N LYS A 377 2.79 -17.77 -16.72
CA LYS A 377 3.85 -17.71 -17.75
C LYS A 377 5.25 -17.85 -17.14
N ILE A 378 5.51 -17.16 -16.02
CA ILE A 378 6.79 -17.25 -15.31
C ILE A 378 7.02 -18.69 -14.84
N LEU A 379 6.01 -19.33 -14.25
CA LEU A 379 6.10 -20.73 -13.80
C LEU A 379 6.38 -21.70 -14.96
N GLU A 380 5.66 -21.55 -16.07
CA GLU A 380 5.88 -22.35 -17.29
C GLU A 380 7.29 -22.15 -17.86
N GLN A 381 7.76 -20.90 -17.89
CA GLN A 381 9.12 -20.59 -18.33
C GLN A 381 10.15 -21.25 -17.41
N LYS A 382 10.02 -21.12 -16.08
CA LYS A 382 10.97 -21.74 -15.13
C LYS A 382 10.98 -23.27 -15.24
N ARG A 383 9.80 -23.88 -15.42
CA ARG A 383 9.70 -25.33 -15.69
C ARG A 383 10.42 -25.74 -16.98
N SER A 384 10.25 -24.97 -18.07
CA SER A 384 10.92 -25.23 -19.33
C SER A 384 12.44 -25.07 -19.25
N GLU A 385 12.92 -24.15 -18.40
CA GLU A 385 14.33 -23.93 -18.11
C GLU A 385 14.91 -24.92 -17.08
N GLY A 386 14.09 -25.79 -16.48
CA GLY A 386 14.49 -26.71 -15.41
C GLY A 386 14.91 -26.03 -14.10
N LYS A 387 14.53 -24.76 -13.92
CA LYS A 387 14.80 -23.98 -12.69
C LYS A 387 13.74 -24.23 -11.63
N LYS A 388 14.16 -24.23 -10.37
CA LYS A 388 13.27 -24.41 -9.21
C LYS A 388 13.03 -23.13 -8.41
N GLU A 389 13.44 -22.00 -8.97
CA GLU A 389 13.36 -20.71 -8.28
C GLU A 389 12.86 -19.63 -9.24
N ILE A 390 11.94 -18.79 -8.75
CA ILE A 390 11.54 -17.53 -9.37
C ILE A 390 12.51 -16.47 -8.89
N ASP A 391 13.21 -15.81 -9.83
CA ASP A 391 14.16 -14.75 -9.46
C ASP A 391 13.47 -13.51 -8.90
N GLY A 392 14.20 -12.76 -8.05
CA GLY A 392 13.68 -11.60 -7.34
C GLY A 392 13.17 -10.49 -8.27
N LYS A 393 13.73 -10.32 -9.47
CA LYS A 393 13.24 -9.33 -10.45
C LYS A 393 11.89 -9.72 -11.03
N SER A 394 11.67 -10.99 -11.30
CA SER A 394 10.38 -11.52 -11.76
C SER A 394 9.30 -11.37 -10.66
N ALA A 395 9.65 -11.66 -9.42
CA ALA A 395 8.76 -11.45 -8.28
C ALA A 395 8.47 -9.96 -8.06
N PHE A 396 9.47 -9.09 -8.19
CA PHE A 396 9.31 -7.64 -8.11
C PHE A 396 8.46 -7.07 -9.25
N TYR A 397 8.60 -7.58 -10.46
CA TYR A 397 7.75 -7.21 -11.59
C TYR A 397 6.28 -7.52 -11.36
N LEU A 398 5.96 -8.69 -10.79
CA LEU A 398 4.60 -9.04 -10.37
C LEU A 398 4.06 -8.07 -9.32
N TYR A 399 4.89 -7.69 -8.36
CA TYR A 399 4.52 -6.76 -7.30
C TYR A 399 4.31 -5.33 -7.82
N ASP A 400 5.28 -4.79 -8.54
CA ASP A 400 5.32 -3.40 -8.97
C ASP A 400 4.30 -3.10 -10.08
N THR A 401 4.21 -3.98 -11.08
CA THR A 401 3.38 -3.76 -12.27
C THR A 401 1.93 -4.21 -12.07
N PHE A 402 1.73 -5.34 -11.38
CA PHE A 402 0.40 -5.92 -11.18
C PHE A 402 -0.12 -5.79 -9.75
N GLY A 403 0.65 -5.22 -8.82
CA GLY A 403 0.28 -5.16 -7.41
C GLY A 403 0.08 -6.54 -6.76
N PHE A 404 0.73 -7.57 -7.29
CA PHE A 404 0.64 -8.95 -6.84
C PHE A 404 1.59 -9.14 -5.63
N PRO A 405 1.10 -9.39 -4.41
CA PRO A 405 1.95 -9.45 -3.23
C PRO A 405 3.04 -10.52 -3.32
N LEU A 406 4.23 -10.22 -2.76
CA LEU A 406 5.34 -11.18 -2.72
C LEU A 406 4.94 -12.48 -2.05
N GLU A 407 4.28 -12.39 -0.92
CA GLU A 407 3.86 -13.53 -0.11
C GLU A 407 2.90 -14.45 -0.89
N LEU A 408 2.04 -13.85 -1.71
CA LEU A 408 1.16 -14.62 -2.61
C LEU A 408 1.96 -15.31 -3.72
N THR A 409 3.00 -14.65 -4.24
CA THR A 409 3.92 -15.25 -5.20
C THR A 409 4.67 -16.43 -4.59
N VAL A 410 5.14 -16.28 -3.34
CA VAL A 410 5.82 -17.33 -2.57
C VAL A 410 4.90 -18.52 -2.34
N GLU A 411 3.67 -18.27 -1.86
CA GLU A 411 2.69 -19.33 -1.58
C GLU A 411 2.33 -20.13 -2.84
N LEU A 412 2.10 -19.44 -3.96
CA LEU A 412 1.78 -20.09 -5.24
C LEU A 412 2.98 -20.82 -5.85
N ALA A 413 4.19 -20.28 -5.69
CA ALA A 413 5.41 -20.96 -6.10
C ALA A 413 5.63 -22.26 -5.32
N GLN A 414 5.41 -22.24 -4.01
CA GLN A 414 5.51 -23.42 -3.15
C GLN A 414 4.49 -24.50 -3.50
N GLU A 415 3.25 -24.14 -3.88
CA GLU A 415 2.26 -25.10 -4.38
C GLU A 415 2.75 -25.87 -5.62
N GLU A 416 3.64 -25.24 -6.41
CA GLU A 416 4.25 -25.79 -7.61
C GLU A 416 5.67 -26.37 -7.37
N ASN A 417 6.07 -26.51 -6.09
CA ASN A 417 7.41 -26.94 -5.66
C ASN A 417 8.55 -26.06 -6.17
N LEU A 418 8.32 -24.75 -6.25
CA LEU A 418 9.32 -23.73 -6.57
C LEU A 418 9.56 -22.84 -5.34
N THR A 419 10.73 -22.20 -5.28
CA THR A 419 11.06 -21.15 -4.32
C THR A 419 11.05 -19.79 -5.00
N VAL A 420 11.11 -18.72 -4.21
CA VAL A 420 11.24 -17.35 -4.69
C VAL A 420 12.48 -16.72 -4.07
N ASP A 421 13.27 -16.01 -4.87
CA ASP A 421 14.42 -15.22 -4.43
C ASP A 421 13.95 -13.94 -3.75
N GLU A 422 13.68 -14.02 -2.43
CA GLU A 422 13.20 -12.91 -1.63
C GLU A 422 14.27 -11.84 -1.40
N GLU A 423 15.56 -12.25 -1.34
CA GLU A 423 16.67 -11.31 -1.24
C GLU A 423 16.80 -10.45 -2.52
N GLY A 424 16.70 -11.08 -3.68
CA GLY A 424 16.69 -10.38 -4.96
C GLY A 424 15.48 -9.48 -5.15
N PHE A 425 14.31 -9.86 -4.61
CA PHE A 425 13.14 -9.00 -4.55
C PHE A 425 13.40 -7.76 -3.69
N ALA A 426 13.94 -7.95 -2.48
CA ALA A 426 14.27 -6.85 -1.56
C ALA A 426 15.29 -5.88 -2.20
N ALA A 427 16.30 -6.41 -2.90
CA ALA A 427 17.28 -5.61 -3.64
C ALA A 427 16.63 -4.79 -4.76
N ALA A 428 15.71 -5.39 -5.54
CA ALA A 428 14.98 -4.68 -6.61
C ALA A 428 14.06 -3.59 -6.04
N MET A 429 13.42 -3.85 -4.91
CA MET A 429 12.60 -2.87 -4.17
C MET A 429 13.45 -1.69 -3.70
N GLU A 430 14.64 -1.93 -3.16
CA GLU A 430 15.53 -0.87 -2.67
C GLU A 430 16.10 -0.05 -3.84
N GLU A 431 16.43 -0.71 -4.96
CA GLU A 431 16.85 -0.02 -6.20
C GLU A 431 15.76 0.95 -6.70
N GLN A 432 14.48 0.54 -6.66
CA GLN A 432 13.38 1.42 -7.02
C GLN A 432 13.22 2.57 -6.04
N LYS A 433 13.28 2.30 -4.73
CA LYS A 433 13.26 3.35 -3.70
C LYS A 433 14.40 4.33 -3.86
N GLN A 434 15.59 3.84 -4.22
CA GLN A 434 16.77 4.68 -4.45
C GLN A 434 16.60 5.55 -5.69
N LYS A 435 16.06 5.03 -6.80
CA LYS A 435 15.70 5.81 -8.00
C LYS A 435 14.64 6.89 -7.67
N ALA A 436 13.66 6.55 -6.84
CA ALA A 436 12.67 7.52 -6.36
C ALA A 436 13.29 8.59 -5.44
N ARG A 437 14.29 8.22 -4.61
CA ARG A 437 15.05 9.13 -3.75
C ARG A 437 16.03 10.00 -4.54
N GLU A 438 16.65 9.49 -5.60
CA GLU A 438 17.56 10.27 -6.45
C GLU A 438 16.86 11.44 -7.16
N GLY A 439 15.56 11.32 -7.40
CA GLY A 439 14.71 12.45 -7.79
C GLY A 439 14.44 13.48 -6.66
N GLN A 440 14.76 13.14 -5.39
CA GLN A 440 14.55 13.98 -4.20
C GLN A 440 15.85 14.43 -3.52
N ASN A 441 17.02 14.07 -4.06
CA ASN A 441 18.34 14.15 -3.40
C ASN A 441 18.91 15.55 -3.11
N PHE A 442 18.13 16.62 -3.11
CA PHE A 442 18.59 17.92 -2.61
C PHE A 442 18.48 18.02 -1.07
N SER A 443 17.53 17.32 -0.44
CA SER A 443 17.27 17.39 1.01
C SER A 443 18.28 16.60 1.88
N GLN A 444 18.90 15.55 1.35
CA GLN A 444 19.80 14.67 2.14
C GLN A 444 21.20 15.21 2.37
N LYS A 445 21.71 16.12 1.51
CA LYS A 445 22.98 16.80 1.75
C LYS A 445 22.94 17.76 2.95
N LEU A 446 21.75 18.25 3.30
CA LEU A 446 21.54 19.18 4.41
C LEU A 446 21.55 18.55 5.79
N THR A 447 21.21 17.27 5.94
CA THR A 447 21.28 16.55 7.22
C THR A 447 22.72 16.33 7.70
N THR A 448 23.68 16.31 6.81
CA THR A 448 25.11 16.20 7.18
C THR A 448 25.63 17.51 7.77
N ALA A 449 25.11 18.68 7.35
CA ALA A 449 25.49 19.96 7.91
C ALA A 449 24.90 20.20 9.32
N ALA A 450 23.81 19.55 9.70
CA ALA A 450 23.19 19.69 11.02
C ALA A 450 24.11 19.20 12.16
N GLY A 451 24.86 18.15 11.95
CA GLY A 451 25.80 17.61 12.96
C GLY A 451 27.01 18.49 13.23
N VAL A 452 27.36 19.40 12.32
CA VAL A 452 28.48 20.35 12.52
C VAL A 452 28.21 21.33 13.67
N PHE A 453 26.92 21.59 13.95
CA PHE A 453 26.52 22.51 15.00
C PHE A 453 26.35 21.86 16.40
N ASP A 454 26.58 20.56 16.55
CA ASP A 454 26.53 19.87 17.83
C ASP A 454 27.63 20.35 18.80
N GLY A 455 28.66 21.02 18.28
CA GLY A 455 29.71 21.66 19.07
C GLY A 455 29.38 23.05 19.62
N LEU A 456 28.22 23.63 19.30
CA LEU A 456 27.79 24.91 19.86
C LEU A 456 27.15 24.74 21.24
N ASP A 457 27.34 25.78 22.11
CA ASP A 457 26.70 25.81 23.44
C ASP A 457 25.17 25.64 23.29
N ASP A 458 24.59 24.74 24.08
CA ASP A 458 23.16 24.42 24.10
C ASP A 458 22.26 25.61 24.45
N LYS A 459 22.84 26.69 25.00
CA LYS A 459 22.13 27.96 25.29
C LYS A 459 21.91 28.82 24.04
N ILE A 460 22.59 28.50 22.92
CA ILE A 460 22.42 29.23 21.67
C ILE A 460 21.16 28.70 20.98
N THR A 461 20.11 29.53 20.90
CA THR A 461 18.85 29.25 20.23
C THR A 461 18.52 30.39 19.29
N SER A 462 17.59 30.17 18.35
CA SER A 462 17.06 31.21 17.46
C SER A 462 15.62 31.53 17.84
N GLU A 463 15.35 32.82 18.14
CA GLU A 463 14.00 33.32 18.31
C GLU A 463 13.36 33.57 16.94
N PHE A 464 12.28 32.90 16.62
CA PHE A 464 11.57 33.07 15.36
C PHE A 464 10.51 34.17 15.49
N VAL A 465 10.71 35.29 14.79
CA VAL A 465 9.80 36.45 14.75
C VAL A 465 9.01 36.55 13.44
N GLY A 466 9.18 35.61 12.54
CA GLY A 466 8.66 35.63 11.16
C GLY A 466 7.17 35.39 10.99
N TYR A 467 6.39 35.25 12.07
CA TYR A 467 4.94 35.31 11.99
C TYR A 467 4.42 36.72 11.78
N ASP A 468 5.10 37.74 12.36
CA ASP A 468 4.68 39.11 12.35
C ASP A 468 5.61 40.05 11.55
N ALA A 469 6.88 39.66 11.37
CA ALA A 469 7.88 40.45 10.72
C ALA A 469 8.57 39.70 9.55
N LEU A 470 8.85 40.42 8.47
CA LEU A 470 9.62 39.90 7.32
C LEU A 470 11.07 40.37 7.35
N THR A 471 11.40 41.29 8.26
CA THR A 471 12.75 41.79 8.53
C THR A 471 13.01 41.78 10.02
N ALA A 472 14.24 41.57 10.42
CA ALA A 472 14.68 41.68 11.81
C ALA A 472 16.14 42.04 11.90
N GLU A 473 16.57 42.63 13.02
CA GLU A 473 17.97 42.71 13.40
C GLU A 473 18.30 41.55 14.34
N GLY A 474 19.42 40.90 14.09
CA GLY A 474 19.92 39.79 14.90
C GLY A 474 21.45 39.79 14.95
N LYS A 475 21.99 38.95 15.81
CA LYS A 475 23.41 38.73 15.94
C LYS A 475 23.78 37.35 15.34
N VAL A 476 24.84 37.29 14.57
CA VAL A 476 25.38 36.02 14.07
C VAL A 476 26.00 35.27 15.25
N VAL A 477 25.38 34.13 15.65
CA VAL A 477 25.79 33.32 16.81
C VAL A 477 26.50 32.03 16.43
N GLY A 478 26.43 31.64 15.15
CA GLY A 478 27.10 30.49 14.63
C GLY A 478 27.29 30.55 13.11
N LEU A 479 28.44 30.07 12.67
CA LEU A 479 28.77 29.92 11.25
C LEU A 479 29.42 28.55 11.03
N ALA A 480 29.05 27.90 9.95
CA ALA A 480 29.70 26.67 9.49
C ALA A 480 29.93 26.69 7.99
N SER A 481 31.04 26.15 7.56
CA SER A 481 31.22 25.66 6.18
C SER A 481 30.39 24.36 5.98
N GLU A 482 30.60 23.66 4.87
CA GLU A 482 29.94 22.38 4.65
C GLU A 482 30.35 21.29 5.66
N THR A 483 31.52 21.43 6.29
CA THR A 483 32.16 20.36 7.09
C THR A 483 32.54 20.73 8.51
N GLU A 484 32.70 22.05 8.82
CA GLU A 484 33.19 22.47 10.13
C GLU A 484 32.68 23.85 10.55
N LEU A 485 32.68 24.10 11.87
CA LEU A 485 32.42 25.45 12.43
C LEU A 485 33.53 26.39 12.03
N VAL A 486 33.15 27.60 11.59
CA VAL A 486 34.08 28.65 11.21
C VAL A 486 33.72 29.96 11.91
N ASN A 487 34.69 30.88 12.06
CA ASN A 487 34.44 32.21 12.63
C ASN A 487 34.07 33.25 11.57
N THR A 488 34.38 32.97 10.31
CA THR A 488 34.15 33.89 9.19
C THR A 488 33.95 33.13 7.90
N LEU A 489 33.00 33.58 7.09
CA LEU A 489 32.83 33.19 5.69
C LEU A 489 33.14 34.39 4.79
N ASN A 490 33.93 34.18 3.73
CA ASN A 490 34.38 35.20 2.79
C ASN A 490 33.56 35.18 1.50
N GLU A 491 33.69 36.20 0.68
CA GLU A 491 33.04 36.31 -0.63
C GLU A 491 33.25 35.04 -1.47
N GLY A 492 32.17 34.48 -1.98
CA GLY A 492 32.17 33.29 -2.80
C GLY A 492 32.01 31.98 -1.99
N GLU A 493 32.21 31.98 -0.68
CA GLU A 493 32.05 30.79 0.17
C GLU A 493 30.59 30.53 0.46
N THR A 494 30.27 29.21 0.48
CA THR A 494 28.99 28.66 0.87
C THR A 494 29.05 28.18 2.31
N GLY A 495 27.92 28.27 3.03
CA GLY A 495 27.85 27.79 4.41
C GLY A 495 26.46 27.93 5.02
N THR A 496 26.42 27.70 6.32
CA THR A 496 25.20 27.85 7.13
C THR A 496 25.44 28.87 8.23
N LEU A 497 24.54 29.82 8.35
CA LEU A 497 24.58 30.91 9.32
C LEU A 497 23.44 30.78 10.32
N ILE A 498 23.72 30.94 11.61
CA ILE A 498 22.72 30.97 12.70
C ILE A 498 22.70 32.33 13.33
N THR A 499 21.50 32.90 13.55
CA THR A 499 21.30 34.11 14.31
C THR A 499 20.47 33.86 15.56
N ASP A 500 20.63 34.73 16.56
CA ASP A 500 19.82 34.68 17.79
C ASP A 500 18.35 35.07 17.56
N VAL A 501 18.06 35.95 16.60
CA VAL A 501 16.72 36.33 16.15
C VAL A 501 16.62 36.17 14.65
N THR A 502 15.50 35.65 14.15
CA THR A 502 15.31 35.47 12.70
C THR A 502 13.84 35.57 12.27
N PRO A 503 13.55 36.25 11.13
CA PRO A 503 12.25 36.28 10.50
C PRO A 503 12.09 35.12 9.49
N PHE A 504 13.13 34.30 9.23
CA PHE A 504 13.13 33.24 8.26
C PHE A 504 12.46 31.98 8.80
N TYR A 505 11.41 31.50 8.16
CA TYR A 505 10.75 30.26 8.48
C TYR A 505 11.60 29.07 8.02
N ALA A 506 11.89 28.14 8.90
CA ALA A 506 12.60 26.91 8.56
C ALA A 506 11.64 25.88 7.95
N THR A 507 12.11 25.10 6.97
CA THR A 507 11.34 24.00 6.37
C THR A 507 10.78 23.07 7.44
N MET A 508 9.45 23.02 7.56
CA MET A 508 8.73 22.21 8.56
C MET A 508 7.25 22.09 8.19
N GLY A 509 6.60 20.98 8.57
CA GLY A 509 5.15 20.78 8.42
C GLY A 509 4.64 20.90 6.98
N GLY A 510 5.46 20.50 5.99
CA GLY A 510 5.14 20.61 4.56
C GLY A 510 5.41 21.97 3.94
N GLN A 511 5.60 23.04 4.73
CA GLN A 511 5.95 24.35 4.21
C GLN A 511 7.45 24.43 3.93
N LYS A 512 7.83 24.84 2.71
CA LYS A 512 9.22 25.12 2.33
C LYS A 512 9.75 26.34 3.08
N GLY A 513 11.01 26.24 3.52
CA GLY A 513 11.73 27.32 4.19
C GLY A 513 11.93 28.54 3.29
N ASP A 514 12.09 29.68 3.95
CA ASP A 514 12.33 30.93 3.26
C ASP A 514 13.71 31.05 2.69
N PHE A 515 13.85 31.92 1.73
CA PHE A 515 15.09 32.45 1.23
C PHE A 515 15.07 34.00 1.28
N GLY A 516 16.22 34.64 1.06
CA GLY A 516 16.33 36.06 1.15
C GLY A 516 17.77 36.52 1.37
N VAL A 517 17.97 37.59 2.12
CA VAL A 517 19.29 38.20 2.27
C VAL A 517 19.56 38.54 3.74
N ILE A 518 20.79 38.28 4.18
CA ILE A 518 21.32 38.73 5.49
C ILE A 518 22.48 39.67 5.22
N ARG A 519 22.40 40.90 5.75
CA ARG A 519 23.41 41.93 5.57
C ARG A 519 24.08 42.23 6.88
N THR A 520 25.41 42.24 6.88
CA THR A 520 26.23 42.77 7.98
C THR A 520 26.91 44.04 7.54
N LYS A 521 27.62 44.72 8.46
CA LYS A 521 28.44 45.87 8.09
C LYS A 521 29.52 45.53 7.07
N ASN A 522 29.98 44.27 7.06
CA ASN A 522 31.17 43.85 6.33
C ASN A 522 30.85 43.01 5.08
N GLY A 523 29.62 42.52 4.94
CA GLY A 523 29.27 41.65 3.81
C GLY A 523 27.78 41.34 3.71
N THR A 524 27.45 40.65 2.63
CA THR A 524 26.08 40.22 2.31
C THR A 524 26.07 38.72 2.08
N PHE A 525 25.17 38.03 2.78
CA PHE A 525 24.92 36.61 2.66
C PHE A 525 23.56 36.38 1.99
N GLU A 526 23.56 35.72 0.85
CA GLU A 526 22.34 35.31 0.16
C GLU A 526 21.86 33.95 0.70
N VAL A 527 20.68 33.94 1.32
CA VAL A 527 20.05 32.75 1.87
C VAL A 527 19.27 32.06 0.76
N THR A 528 19.61 30.82 0.46
CA THR A 528 18.94 30.01 -0.55
C THR A 528 17.94 29.02 0.08
N GLU A 529 18.13 28.66 1.35
CA GLU A 529 17.28 27.76 2.10
C GLU A 529 17.37 28.03 3.62
N THR A 530 16.28 27.77 4.32
CA THR A 530 16.25 27.87 5.79
C THR A 530 15.82 26.55 6.38
N VAL A 531 16.60 26.01 7.32
CA VAL A 531 16.44 24.68 7.90
C VAL A 531 16.39 24.72 9.42
N LYS A 532 15.72 23.73 10.02
CA LYS A 532 15.72 23.54 11.47
C LYS A 532 16.94 22.73 11.89
N ILE A 533 17.66 23.20 12.88
CA ILE A 533 18.82 22.53 13.49
C ILE A 533 18.46 22.15 14.92
N ALA A 534 19.04 21.07 15.43
CA ALA A 534 18.83 20.60 16.79
C ALA A 534 19.13 21.72 17.83
N GLY A 535 18.48 21.64 19.00
CA GLY A 535 18.67 22.65 20.07
C GLY A 535 17.92 23.96 19.84
N GLY A 536 16.81 23.96 19.04
CA GLY A 536 16.00 25.16 18.83
C GLY A 536 16.64 26.22 17.93
N ARG A 537 17.58 25.82 17.08
CA ARG A 537 18.33 26.68 16.18
C ARG A 537 17.72 26.70 14.78
N ILE A 538 17.84 27.84 14.10
CA ILE A 538 17.43 28.03 12.70
C ILE A 538 18.68 28.35 11.88
N GLY A 539 18.99 27.48 10.90
CA GLY A 539 20.13 27.62 10.01
C GLY A 539 19.74 28.25 8.67
N HIS A 540 20.43 29.31 8.29
CA HIS A 540 20.29 29.96 7.00
C HIS A 540 21.39 29.42 6.09
N VAL A 541 21.03 28.59 5.12
CA VAL A 541 21.96 27.99 4.15
C VAL A 541 22.08 28.92 2.96
N GLY A 542 23.32 29.23 2.54
CA GLY A 542 23.50 30.17 1.46
C GLY A 542 24.97 30.43 1.12
N LYS A 543 25.23 31.63 0.56
CA LYS A 543 26.54 32.05 0.05
C LYS A 543 26.81 33.49 0.37
N VAL A 544 28.04 33.81 0.71
CA VAL A 544 28.51 35.19 0.78
C VAL A 544 28.67 35.75 -0.63
N VAL A 545 27.83 36.73 -1.00
CA VAL A 545 27.83 37.35 -2.33
C VAL A 545 28.70 38.62 -2.41
N SER A 546 29.01 39.21 -1.27
CA SER A 546 29.98 40.30 -1.20
C SER A 546 30.59 40.41 0.20
N GLY A 547 31.87 40.75 0.27
CA GLY A 547 32.62 40.96 1.50
C GLY A 547 32.80 39.74 2.38
N SER A 548 32.51 39.84 3.68
CA SER A 548 32.63 38.74 4.63
C SER A 548 31.58 38.84 5.74
N VAL A 549 31.21 37.68 6.31
CA VAL A 549 30.32 37.57 7.46
C VAL A 549 31.02 36.82 8.58
N SER A 550 30.99 37.35 9.79
CA SER A 550 31.68 36.78 10.94
C SER A 550 30.75 36.53 12.12
N VAL A 551 31.12 35.58 12.96
CA VAL A 551 30.45 35.36 14.26
C VAL A 551 30.54 36.63 15.11
N ASN A 552 29.45 36.99 15.75
CA ASN A 552 29.22 38.23 16.51
C ASN A 552 28.91 39.47 15.66
N ASP A 553 28.86 39.38 14.34
CA ASP A 553 28.36 40.49 13.53
C ASP A 553 26.88 40.79 13.85
N THR A 554 26.51 42.02 13.87
CA THR A 554 25.12 42.46 13.82
C THR A 554 24.65 42.37 12.38
N ALA A 555 23.52 41.70 12.18
CA ALA A 555 22.98 41.44 10.87
C ALA A 555 21.55 41.95 10.72
N GLU A 556 21.26 42.58 9.59
CA GLU A 556 19.90 42.83 9.12
C GLU A 556 19.45 41.67 8.26
N LEU A 557 18.37 41.00 8.69
CA LEU A 557 17.78 39.86 8.03
C LEU A 557 16.53 40.32 7.26
N ALA A 558 16.42 39.92 5.99
CA ALA A 558 15.28 40.25 5.14
C ALA A 558 14.86 39.04 4.32
N VAL A 559 13.66 38.56 4.58
CA VAL A 559 13.00 37.44 3.84
C VAL A 559 12.53 37.98 2.48
N ASP A 560 12.61 37.15 1.44
CA ASP A 560 11.96 37.44 0.16
C ASP A 560 10.43 37.52 0.37
N THR A 561 9.94 38.76 0.27
CA THR A 561 8.54 39.09 0.61
C THR A 561 7.55 38.47 -0.34
N ASP A 562 7.87 38.39 -1.64
CA ASP A 562 6.93 37.91 -2.66
C ASP A 562 6.81 36.39 -2.60
N ASN A 563 7.95 35.70 -2.36
CA ASN A 563 7.92 34.26 -2.12
C ASN A 563 7.13 33.91 -0.84
N ARG A 564 7.43 34.59 0.30
CA ARG A 564 6.72 34.35 1.57
C ARG A 564 5.21 34.54 1.42
N LYS A 565 4.77 35.60 0.76
CA LYS A 565 3.34 35.83 0.49
C LYS A 565 2.74 34.71 -0.33
N SER A 566 3.44 34.22 -1.36
CA SER A 566 2.98 33.12 -2.19
C SER A 566 2.87 31.82 -1.41
N VAL A 567 3.86 31.53 -0.56
CA VAL A 567 3.85 30.36 0.34
C VAL A 567 2.69 30.45 1.33
N CYS A 568 2.46 31.60 1.97
CA CYS A 568 1.32 31.82 2.88
C CYS A 568 -0.03 31.57 2.20
N LYS A 569 -0.20 31.99 0.94
CA LYS A 569 -1.40 31.74 0.15
C LYS A 569 -1.61 30.25 -0.09
N ASN A 570 -0.57 29.55 -0.54
CA ASN A 570 -0.59 28.13 -0.80
C ASN A 570 -0.86 27.33 0.48
N HIS A 571 -0.26 27.71 1.61
CA HIS A 571 -0.46 27.02 2.87
C HIS A 571 -1.88 27.25 3.42
N SER A 572 -2.37 28.47 3.39
CA SER A 572 -3.74 28.76 3.82
C SER A 572 -4.79 28.09 2.94
N ALA A 573 -4.56 28.05 1.62
CA ALA A 573 -5.43 27.33 0.69
C ALA A 573 -5.46 25.81 0.97
N THR A 574 -4.38 25.24 1.50
CA THR A 574 -4.33 23.82 1.85
C THR A 574 -5.31 23.46 2.96
N HIS A 575 -5.47 24.32 3.97
CA HIS A 575 -6.47 24.13 5.03
C HIS A 575 -7.91 24.19 4.49
N LEU A 576 -8.19 25.15 3.59
CA LEU A 576 -9.50 25.21 2.92
C LEU A 576 -9.73 23.98 2.07
N LEU A 577 -8.70 23.50 1.34
CA LEU A 577 -8.76 22.31 0.49
C LEU A 577 -9.06 21.05 1.31
N GLN A 578 -8.37 20.85 2.43
CA GLN A 578 -8.60 19.70 3.32
C GLN A 578 -10.06 19.66 3.78
N LYS A 579 -10.58 20.76 4.26
CA LYS A 579 -11.97 20.81 4.72
C LYS A 579 -12.99 20.65 3.59
N ALA A 580 -12.73 21.22 2.44
CA ALA A 580 -13.56 21.05 1.25
C ALA A 580 -13.61 19.58 0.78
N LEU A 581 -12.46 18.89 0.80
CA LEU A 581 -12.38 17.46 0.51
C LEU A 581 -13.21 16.62 1.50
N GLN A 582 -13.14 16.92 2.80
CA GLN A 582 -13.97 16.24 3.80
C GLN A 582 -15.46 16.45 3.56
N ILE A 583 -15.87 17.65 3.21
CA ILE A 583 -17.27 17.97 2.94
C ILE A 583 -17.80 17.22 1.69
N VAL A 584 -16.97 17.11 0.65
CA VAL A 584 -17.38 16.52 -0.64
C VAL A 584 -17.25 15.00 -0.65
N LEU A 585 -16.20 14.47 -0.03
CA LEU A 585 -15.86 13.04 -0.08
C LEU A 585 -16.19 12.27 1.21
N GLY A 586 -16.27 12.97 2.34
CA GLY A 586 -16.57 12.40 3.67
C GLY A 586 -15.43 12.51 4.67
N ASP A 587 -15.75 12.21 5.95
CA ASP A 587 -14.85 12.38 7.10
C ASP A 587 -13.62 11.44 7.11
N HIS A 588 -13.56 10.46 6.22
CA HIS A 588 -12.41 9.58 6.04
C HIS A 588 -11.21 10.27 5.39
N VAL A 589 -11.39 11.48 4.88
CA VAL A 589 -10.32 12.27 4.26
C VAL A 589 -9.41 12.83 5.35
N GLU A 590 -8.19 12.30 5.41
CA GLU A 590 -7.13 12.73 6.32
C GLU A 590 -5.86 13.07 5.54
N GLN A 591 -5.12 14.06 6.01
CA GLN A 591 -3.85 14.41 5.42
C GLN A 591 -2.84 13.26 5.57
N GLN A 592 -2.26 12.83 4.45
CA GLN A 592 -1.17 11.85 4.39
C GLN A 592 0.18 12.50 4.05
N GLY A 593 0.16 13.76 3.64
CA GLY A 593 1.31 14.56 3.33
C GLY A 593 0.92 15.90 2.72
N SER A 594 1.80 16.88 2.85
CA SER A 594 1.59 18.19 2.23
C SER A 594 2.91 18.81 1.82
N TYR A 595 2.87 19.74 0.86
CA TYR A 595 4.02 20.52 0.44
C TYR A 595 3.56 21.85 -0.14
N GLN A 596 4.09 22.94 0.39
CA GLN A 596 3.79 24.30 -0.05
C GLN A 596 5.09 25.06 -0.33
N ASP A 597 5.22 25.57 -1.56
CA ASP A 597 6.26 26.52 -1.96
C ASP A 597 5.63 27.78 -2.57
N GLY A 598 6.42 28.67 -3.11
CA GLY A 598 5.92 29.88 -3.77
C GLY A 598 5.20 29.63 -5.09
N ALA A 599 5.40 28.46 -5.70
CA ALA A 599 4.82 28.11 -7.00
C ALA A 599 3.46 27.39 -6.88
N ARG A 600 3.34 26.44 -5.95
CA ARG A 600 2.15 25.59 -5.84
C ARG A 600 1.94 25.03 -4.43
N THR A 601 0.78 24.44 -4.22
CA THR A 601 0.50 23.53 -3.11
C THR A 601 0.29 22.12 -3.63
N ARG A 602 0.74 21.13 -2.83
CA ARG A 602 0.49 19.72 -3.03
C ARG A 602 -0.10 19.17 -1.75
N PHE A 603 -1.17 18.40 -1.88
CA PHE A 603 -1.88 17.80 -0.76
C PHE A 603 -2.15 16.33 -1.04
N ASP A 604 -1.63 15.47 -0.19
CA ASP A 604 -1.82 14.03 -0.24
C ASP A 604 -2.83 13.63 0.85
N PHE A 605 -3.85 12.86 0.49
CA PHE A 605 -4.96 12.55 1.40
C PHE A 605 -5.48 11.12 1.22
N SER A 606 -6.06 10.58 2.29
CA SER A 606 -6.68 9.25 2.28
C SER A 606 -7.96 9.27 1.45
N HIS A 607 -7.96 8.57 0.32
CA HIS A 607 -9.15 8.31 -0.48
C HIS A 607 -8.95 7.12 -1.41
N GLY A 608 -9.97 6.26 -1.44
CA GLY A 608 -9.85 4.94 -2.05
C GLY A 608 -9.90 4.89 -3.57
N GLN A 609 -10.39 5.93 -4.26
CA GLN A 609 -10.61 5.95 -5.71
C GLN A 609 -10.23 7.28 -6.33
N ALA A 610 -10.13 7.33 -7.67
CA ALA A 610 -9.93 8.60 -8.37
C ALA A 610 -11.16 9.50 -8.18
N MET A 611 -10.93 10.80 -7.97
CA MET A 611 -12.00 11.76 -7.91
C MET A 611 -12.61 11.97 -9.29
N THR A 612 -13.91 12.12 -9.33
CA THR A 612 -14.64 12.48 -10.56
C THR A 612 -14.42 13.97 -10.89
N ALA A 613 -14.62 14.32 -12.16
CA ALA A 613 -14.55 15.73 -12.58
C ALA A 613 -15.55 16.61 -11.83
N GLU A 614 -16.70 16.04 -11.46
CA GLU A 614 -17.74 16.75 -10.71
C GLU A 614 -17.33 17.00 -9.25
N GLU A 615 -16.71 16.01 -8.58
CA GLU A 615 -16.18 16.17 -7.23
C GLU A 615 -15.05 17.19 -7.20
N LEU A 616 -14.11 17.13 -8.15
CA LEU A 616 -13.04 18.12 -8.28
C LEU A 616 -13.59 19.54 -8.47
N ALA A 617 -14.58 19.69 -9.34
CA ALA A 617 -15.23 20.99 -9.56
C ALA A 617 -15.93 21.50 -8.29
N LYS A 618 -16.60 20.64 -7.52
CA LYS A 618 -17.24 21.01 -6.24
C LYS A 618 -16.22 21.44 -5.20
N VAL A 619 -15.11 20.72 -5.07
CA VAL A 619 -14.02 21.07 -4.13
C VAL A 619 -13.41 22.41 -4.51
N GLU A 620 -13.06 22.62 -5.78
CA GLU A 620 -12.50 23.86 -6.28
C GLU A 620 -13.44 25.06 -6.07
N ALA A 621 -14.73 24.85 -6.36
CA ALA A 621 -15.75 25.88 -6.16
C ALA A 621 -15.90 26.26 -4.69
N LEU A 622 -15.94 25.27 -3.78
CA LEU A 622 -16.08 25.49 -2.34
C LEU A 622 -14.87 26.23 -1.77
N VAL A 623 -13.65 25.86 -2.18
CA VAL A 623 -12.44 26.59 -1.77
C VAL A 623 -12.49 28.03 -2.22
N ASN A 624 -12.85 28.29 -3.48
CA ASN A 624 -12.96 29.65 -4.01
C ASN A 624 -14.09 30.46 -3.35
N GLU A 625 -15.18 29.80 -2.95
CA GLU A 625 -16.27 30.43 -2.17
C GLU A 625 -15.72 30.94 -0.84
N LYS A 626 -14.96 30.11 -0.09
CA LYS A 626 -14.37 30.51 1.20
C LYS A 626 -13.25 31.55 1.05
N ILE A 627 -12.59 31.60 -0.07
CA ILE A 627 -11.68 32.70 -0.41
C ILE A 627 -12.44 34.00 -0.61
N ALA A 628 -13.54 33.96 -1.35
CA ALA A 628 -14.35 35.15 -1.65
C ALA A 628 -15.11 35.69 -0.42
N GLU A 629 -15.38 34.84 0.60
CA GLU A 629 -15.96 35.28 1.88
C GLU A 629 -15.01 36.15 2.71
N ASP A 630 -13.71 36.20 2.39
CA ASP A 630 -12.68 37.01 3.08
C ASP A 630 -12.61 36.77 4.58
N ILE A 631 -12.64 35.49 4.97
CA ILE A 631 -12.68 35.05 6.36
C ILE A 631 -11.36 35.40 7.05
N ALA A 632 -11.42 35.97 8.26
CA ALA A 632 -10.24 36.22 9.08
C ALA A 632 -9.54 34.90 9.48
N VAL A 633 -8.21 34.86 9.29
CA VAL A 633 -7.36 33.73 9.71
C VAL A 633 -6.78 34.08 11.08
N VAL A 634 -7.30 33.41 12.11
CA VAL A 634 -6.93 33.63 13.50
C VAL A 634 -6.02 32.52 13.97
N THR A 635 -4.95 32.89 14.67
CA THR A 635 -4.03 31.93 15.30
C THR A 635 -4.03 32.10 16.79
N ASP A 636 -4.43 31.05 17.52
CA ASP A 636 -4.41 31.00 18.97
C ASP A 636 -3.31 30.05 19.45
N VAL A 637 -2.62 30.44 20.52
CA VAL A 637 -1.61 29.59 21.19
C VAL A 637 -2.25 29.07 22.48
N MET A 638 -2.39 27.74 22.62
CA MET A 638 -3.06 27.15 23.77
C MET A 638 -2.47 25.78 24.13
N ASN A 639 -2.88 25.23 25.26
CA ASN A 639 -2.50 23.88 25.65
C ASN A 639 -3.12 22.84 24.71
N ILE A 640 -2.40 21.75 24.43
CA ILE A 640 -2.84 20.67 23.52
C ILE A 640 -4.21 20.07 23.90
N GLU A 641 -4.50 19.91 25.20
CA GLU A 641 -5.78 19.38 25.66
C GLU A 641 -6.96 20.33 25.38
N ASP A 642 -6.71 21.62 25.51
CA ASP A 642 -7.71 22.65 25.20
C ASP A 642 -7.92 22.79 23.69
N ALA A 643 -6.86 22.62 22.91
CA ALA A 643 -6.94 22.57 21.46
C ALA A 643 -7.80 21.39 20.98
N LYS A 644 -7.59 20.19 21.53
CA LYS A 644 -8.45 19.02 21.26
C LYS A 644 -9.91 19.25 21.61
N LYS A 645 -10.18 19.84 22.80
CA LYS A 645 -11.54 20.16 23.24
C LYS A 645 -12.23 21.21 22.36
N SER A 646 -11.46 22.11 21.74
CA SER A 646 -11.99 23.10 20.80
C SER A 646 -12.39 22.52 19.44
N GLY A 647 -12.17 21.23 19.21
CA GLY A 647 -12.42 20.55 17.94
C GLY A 647 -11.34 20.81 16.90
N ALA A 648 -10.15 21.29 17.31
CA ALA A 648 -9.05 21.47 16.39
C ALA A 648 -8.52 20.12 15.88
N MET A 649 -8.37 20.01 14.56
CA MET A 649 -7.86 18.82 13.91
C MET A 649 -6.34 18.72 14.13
N ALA A 650 -5.88 17.55 14.60
CA ALA A 650 -4.48 17.23 14.78
C ALA A 650 -4.08 16.16 13.75
N LEU A 651 -2.89 16.25 13.20
CA LEU A 651 -2.36 15.22 12.30
C LEU A 651 -1.98 13.97 13.11
N PHE A 652 -2.39 12.81 12.62
CA PHE A 652 -2.03 11.53 13.23
C PHE A 652 -0.52 11.28 13.12
N GLY A 653 0.12 10.91 14.25
CA GLY A 653 1.54 10.54 14.28
C GLY A 653 2.53 11.69 14.50
N GLU A 654 2.11 12.93 14.59
CA GLU A 654 2.99 14.03 14.99
C GLU A 654 3.07 14.16 16.52
N LYS A 655 4.30 14.34 17.03
CA LYS A 655 4.54 14.63 18.45
C LYS A 655 4.38 16.13 18.69
N TYR A 656 3.28 16.51 19.28
CA TYR A 656 3.03 17.91 19.68
C TYR A 656 3.59 18.20 21.08
N GLY A 657 4.09 19.43 21.29
CA GLY A 657 4.45 19.89 22.62
C GLY A 657 3.23 20.18 23.51
N GLU A 658 3.45 20.55 24.77
CA GLU A 658 2.38 20.95 25.69
C GLU A 658 1.58 22.15 25.18
N THR A 659 2.23 23.04 24.43
CA THR A 659 1.64 24.24 23.83
C THR A 659 1.66 24.15 22.32
N VAL A 660 0.51 24.39 21.68
CA VAL A 660 0.30 24.28 20.25
C VAL A 660 -0.33 25.55 19.67
N ARG A 661 -0.09 25.78 18.37
CA ARG A 661 -0.76 26.83 17.58
C ARG A 661 -1.97 26.23 16.88
N VAL A 662 -3.14 26.85 17.07
CA VAL A 662 -4.39 26.52 16.42
C VAL A 662 -4.71 27.61 15.40
N VAL A 663 -4.76 27.25 14.13
CA VAL A 663 -5.14 28.16 13.04
C VAL A 663 -6.61 27.93 12.71
N SER A 664 -7.42 28.97 12.78
CA SER A 664 -8.85 28.94 12.52
C SER A 664 -9.21 29.89 11.37
N MET A 665 -10.06 29.43 10.47
CA MET A 665 -10.66 30.20 9.37
C MET A 665 -12.18 30.20 9.57
N GLY A 666 -12.66 31.07 10.47
CA GLY A 666 -14.02 31.06 10.96
C GLY A 666 -14.40 29.70 11.58
N ASP A 667 -15.60 29.23 11.25
CA ASP A 667 -16.08 27.90 11.63
C ASP A 667 -15.80 26.84 10.55
N PHE A 668 -15.16 27.22 9.44
CA PHE A 668 -14.95 26.32 8.29
C PHE A 668 -13.77 25.39 8.52
N SER A 669 -12.60 25.90 8.94
CA SER A 669 -11.41 25.08 9.23
C SER A 669 -10.78 25.50 10.55
N ARG A 670 -10.36 24.50 11.36
CA ARG A 670 -9.63 24.70 12.62
C ARG A 670 -8.63 23.56 12.78
N GLU A 671 -7.34 23.87 12.73
CA GLU A 671 -6.28 22.86 12.64
C GLU A 671 -5.05 23.26 13.47
N LEU A 672 -4.31 22.27 13.98
CA LEU A 672 -3.01 22.46 14.58
C LEU A 672 -2.00 22.75 13.47
N CYS A 673 -1.42 23.95 13.42
CA CYS A 673 -0.47 24.34 12.39
C CYS A 673 0.60 25.31 12.86
N GLY A 674 1.88 24.95 12.64
CA GLY A 674 3.04 25.79 12.92
C GLY A 674 3.47 26.69 11.75
N GLY A 675 2.79 26.67 10.62
CA GLY A 675 3.16 27.41 9.41
C GLY A 675 2.81 28.88 9.41
N THR A 676 3.18 29.55 8.31
CA THR A 676 2.82 30.94 8.08
C THR A 676 1.60 31.04 7.17
N HIS A 677 0.70 31.95 7.47
CA HIS A 677 -0.59 32.09 6.81
C HIS A 677 -0.89 33.52 6.37
N VAL A 678 -1.87 33.67 5.48
CA VAL A 678 -2.49 34.95 5.17
C VAL A 678 -3.30 35.43 6.38
N LYS A 679 -3.58 36.74 6.45
CA LYS A 679 -4.43 37.28 7.52
C LYS A 679 -5.92 37.13 7.24
N HIS A 680 -6.27 37.08 5.96
CA HIS A 680 -7.62 36.89 5.47
C HIS A 680 -7.63 35.93 4.29
N THR A 681 -8.67 35.12 4.15
CA THR A 681 -8.73 34.15 3.04
C THR A 681 -8.77 34.82 1.67
N GLY A 682 -9.32 36.05 1.57
CA GLY A 682 -9.34 36.86 0.34
C GLY A 682 -7.93 37.17 -0.20
N GLU A 683 -6.90 37.25 0.66
CA GLU A 683 -5.53 37.44 0.23
C GLU A 683 -4.98 36.28 -0.63
N ILE A 684 -5.56 35.07 -0.53
CA ILE A 684 -5.19 33.90 -1.34
C ILE A 684 -5.41 34.22 -2.82
N GLY A 685 -6.48 34.95 -3.14
CA GLY A 685 -6.88 35.28 -4.49
C GLY A 685 -7.69 34.13 -5.12
N TYR A 686 -7.25 33.59 -6.24
CA TYR A 686 -7.89 32.45 -6.86
C TYR A 686 -7.19 31.14 -6.48
N PHE A 687 -7.97 30.06 -6.45
CA PHE A 687 -7.49 28.69 -6.26
C PHE A 687 -7.86 27.85 -7.50
N LYS A 688 -6.89 27.07 -8.01
CA LYS A 688 -7.10 26.20 -9.17
C LYS A 688 -6.44 24.84 -8.97
N ILE A 689 -7.23 23.78 -9.05
CA ILE A 689 -6.71 22.40 -9.08
C ILE A 689 -6.10 22.14 -10.46
N LEU A 690 -4.84 21.74 -10.50
CA LEU A 690 -4.12 21.37 -11.72
C LEU A 690 -4.31 19.90 -12.06
N SER A 691 -4.17 19.04 -11.08
CA SER A 691 -4.22 17.60 -11.25
C SER A 691 -4.68 16.88 -9.98
N GLU A 692 -5.25 15.70 -10.19
CA GLU A 692 -5.52 14.73 -9.17
C GLU A 692 -4.98 13.38 -9.62
N SER A 693 -4.22 12.67 -8.76
CA SER A 693 -3.57 11.42 -9.11
C SER A 693 -3.40 10.49 -7.91
N GLY A 694 -3.24 9.18 -8.15
CA GLY A 694 -2.85 8.24 -7.11
C GLY A 694 -1.35 8.29 -6.84
N VAL A 695 -0.96 8.32 -5.57
CA VAL A 695 0.44 8.30 -5.14
C VAL A 695 0.80 6.96 -4.52
N ALA A 696 -0.14 6.43 -3.76
CA ALA A 696 -0.07 5.11 -3.13
C ALA A 696 -1.49 4.51 -3.08
N ALA A 697 -1.60 3.24 -2.73
CA ALA A 697 -2.91 2.65 -2.56
C ALA A 697 -3.65 3.32 -1.39
N GLY A 698 -4.86 3.81 -1.68
CA GLY A 698 -5.65 4.57 -0.72
C GLY A 698 -5.19 6.00 -0.48
N VAL A 699 -4.16 6.50 -1.19
CA VAL A 699 -3.68 7.87 -1.07
C VAL A 699 -3.78 8.59 -2.41
N ARG A 700 -4.49 9.69 -2.42
CA ARG A 700 -4.65 10.57 -3.60
C ARG A 700 -3.86 11.86 -3.38
N ARG A 701 -3.42 12.46 -4.46
CA ARG A 701 -2.68 13.72 -4.49
C ARG A 701 -3.42 14.76 -5.31
N ILE A 702 -3.61 15.93 -4.75
CA ILE A 702 -3.99 17.13 -5.48
C ILE A 702 -2.80 18.07 -5.58
N GLU A 703 -2.54 18.60 -6.77
CA GLU A 703 -1.69 19.76 -7.00
C GLU A 703 -2.55 20.95 -7.40
N ALA A 704 -2.30 22.10 -6.78
CA ALA A 704 -3.09 23.31 -7.03
C ALA A 704 -2.24 24.58 -6.99
N LEU A 705 -2.77 25.62 -7.58
CA LEU A 705 -2.19 26.97 -7.64
C LEU A 705 -3.05 27.96 -6.86
N THR A 706 -2.41 29.06 -6.43
CA THR A 706 -3.11 30.21 -5.84
C THR A 706 -2.68 31.54 -6.47
N GLY A 707 -3.54 32.54 -6.35
CA GLY A 707 -3.22 33.95 -6.65
C GLY A 707 -2.69 34.19 -8.07
N ALA A 708 -1.54 34.86 -8.14
CA ALA A 708 -0.92 35.23 -9.42
C ALA A 708 -0.56 34.01 -10.30
N ASN A 709 -0.22 32.86 -9.70
CA ASN A 709 0.12 31.65 -10.43
C ASN A 709 -1.09 31.08 -11.18
N VAL A 710 -2.31 31.27 -10.67
CA VAL A 710 -3.56 30.92 -11.38
C VAL A 710 -3.74 31.78 -12.61
N MET A 711 -3.46 33.09 -12.49
CA MET A 711 -3.56 34.01 -13.63
C MET A 711 -2.53 33.68 -14.71
N ALA A 712 -1.28 33.40 -14.31
CA ALA A 712 -0.24 32.96 -15.23
C ALA A 712 -0.59 31.65 -15.95
N TYR A 713 -1.20 30.72 -15.26
CA TYR A 713 -1.70 29.47 -15.83
C TYR A 713 -2.77 29.72 -16.91
N TYR A 714 -3.77 30.56 -16.62
CA TYR A 714 -4.80 30.88 -17.60
C TYR A 714 -4.28 31.67 -18.78
N GLN A 715 -3.33 32.60 -18.58
CA GLN A 715 -2.66 33.31 -19.66
C GLN A 715 -1.90 32.38 -20.61
N ALA A 716 -1.15 31.40 -20.03
CA ALA A 716 -0.43 30.40 -20.83
C ALA A 716 -1.41 29.50 -21.61
N MET A 717 -2.54 29.15 -21.00
CA MET A 717 -3.59 28.36 -21.65
C MET A 717 -4.26 29.14 -22.79
N GLU A 718 -4.57 30.44 -22.58
CA GLU A 718 -5.12 31.32 -23.60
C GLU A 718 -4.14 31.49 -24.78
N GLU A 719 -2.86 31.69 -24.49
CA GLU A 719 -1.82 31.79 -25.53
C GLU A 719 -1.75 30.48 -26.35
N SER A 720 -1.75 29.32 -25.69
CA SER A 720 -1.74 28.01 -26.35
C SER A 720 -2.99 27.81 -27.22
N PHE A 721 -4.17 28.20 -26.71
CA PHE A 721 -5.43 28.14 -27.41
C PHE A 721 -5.43 29.04 -28.68
N ASN A 722 -4.90 30.26 -28.53
CA ASN A 722 -4.76 31.20 -29.67
C ASN A 722 -3.78 30.68 -30.72
N LYS A 723 -2.65 30.05 -30.30
CA LYS A 723 -1.72 29.37 -31.20
C LYS A 723 -2.39 28.24 -31.97
N ALA A 724 -3.19 27.41 -31.30
CA ALA A 724 -3.93 26.33 -31.93
C ALA A 724 -4.97 26.85 -32.96
N ALA A 725 -5.70 27.92 -32.61
CA ALA A 725 -6.65 28.56 -33.51
C ALA A 725 -5.96 29.12 -34.76
N THR A 726 -4.81 29.77 -34.57
CA THR A 726 -3.99 30.29 -35.68
C THR A 726 -3.48 29.15 -36.58
N ALA A 727 -3.00 28.06 -36.03
CA ALA A 727 -2.51 26.90 -36.77
C ALA A 727 -3.66 26.27 -37.62
N ALA A 728 -4.85 26.21 -37.06
CA ALA A 728 -6.06 25.74 -37.76
C ALA A 728 -6.64 26.77 -38.75
N LYS A 729 -6.09 27.97 -38.85
CA LYS A 729 -6.61 29.11 -39.63
C LYS A 729 -8.05 29.45 -39.25
N ALA A 730 -8.32 29.50 -37.95
CA ALA A 730 -9.66 29.81 -37.38
C ALA A 730 -9.54 30.90 -36.30
N THR A 731 -10.66 31.52 -35.97
CA THR A 731 -10.73 32.30 -34.72
C THR A 731 -10.88 31.35 -33.55
N PRO A 732 -10.48 31.75 -32.30
CA PRO A 732 -10.68 30.91 -31.12
C PRO A 732 -12.11 30.37 -30.97
N ALA A 733 -13.11 31.17 -31.19
CA ALA A 733 -14.54 30.78 -31.13
C ALA A 733 -14.95 29.73 -32.17
N ALA A 734 -14.32 29.75 -33.37
CA ALA A 734 -14.63 28.82 -34.46
C ALA A 734 -13.69 27.60 -34.53
N LEU A 735 -12.75 27.45 -33.55
CA LEU A 735 -11.71 26.42 -33.60
C LEU A 735 -12.30 25.00 -33.65
N THR A 736 -13.27 24.72 -32.79
CA THR A 736 -13.93 23.39 -32.73
C THR A 736 -14.61 23.03 -34.05
N GLU A 737 -15.38 23.94 -34.62
CA GLU A 737 -16.07 23.72 -35.91
C GLU A 737 -15.03 23.52 -37.03
N LYS A 738 -13.95 24.31 -37.05
CA LYS A 738 -12.88 24.16 -38.03
C LYS A 738 -12.18 22.82 -37.95
N ILE A 739 -11.87 22.33 -36.73
CA ILE A 739 -11.28 21.01 -36.53
C ILE A 739 -12.22 19.89 -36.98
N GLN A 740 -13.51 19.99 -36.67
CA GLN A 740 -14.51 19.02 -37.15
C GLN A 740 -14.62 19.00 -38.68
N HIS A 741 -14.60 20.17 -39.31
CA HIS A 741 -14.57 20.27 -40.76
C HIS A 741 -13.33 19.65 -41.38
N MET A 742 -12.12 19.94 -40.82
CA MET A 742 -10.86 19.34 -41.26
C MET A 742 -10.85 17.83 -41.13
N GLN A 743 -11.40 17.28 -40.02
CA GLN A 743 -11.52 15.84 -39.83
C GLN A 743 -12.48 15.20 -40.87
N ALA A 744 -13.61 15.85 -41.16
CA ALA A 744 -14.53 15.39 -42.18
C ALA A 744 -13.93 15.42 -43.59
N GLU A 745 -13.19 16.49 -43.93
CA GLU A 745 -12.47 16.64 -45.18
C GLU A 745 -11.37 15.59 -45.34
N LEU A 746 -10.59 15.34 -44.29
CA LEU A 746 -9.57 14.29 -44.28
C LEU A 746 -10.16 12.90 -44.51
N LYS A 747 -11.30 12.61 -43.86
CA LYS A 747 -12.03 11.35 -44.07
C LYS A 747 -12.52 11.21 -45.50
N ALA A 748 -13.09 12.29 -46.11
CA ALA A 748 -13.54 12.31 -47.51
C ALA A 748 -12.38 12.11 -48.48
N LEU A 749 -11.26 12.81 -48.29
CA LEU A 749 -10.04 12.66 -49.09
C LEU A 749 -9.44 11.26 -49.02
N ASN A 750 -9.41 10.64 -47.85
CA ASN A 750 -8.96 9.26 -47.71
C ASN A 750 -9.87 8.29 -48.48
N ALA A 751 -11.19 8.47 -48.37
CA ALA A 751 -12.15 7.64 -49.12
C ALA A 751 -12.01 7.83 -50.64
N GLU A 752 -11.81 9.08 -51.10
CA GLU A 752 -11.57 9.37 -52.50
C GLU A 752 -10.26 8.75 -52.99
N ASN A 753 -9.20 8.83 -52.18
CA ASN A 753 -7.91 8.22 -52.51
C ASN A 753 -8.04 6.69 -52.68
N GLU A 754 -8.72 6.03 -51.76
CA GLU A 754 -8.98 4.59 -51.88
C GLU A 754 -9.86 4.27 -53.12
N SER A 755 -10.86 5.09 -53.42
CA SER A 755 -11.67 4.94 -54.61
C SER A 755 -10.86 5.12 -55.91
N LEU A 756 -9.94 6.10 -55.94
CA LEU A 756 -9.07 6.33 -57.09
C LEU A 756 -8.05 5.18 -57.27
N LYS A 757 -7.49 4.66 -56.19
CA LYS A 757 -6.61 3.47 -56.23
C LYS A 757 -7.36 2.26 -56.78
N ALA A 758 -8.61 2.05 -56.30
CA ALA A 758 -9.42 0.93 -56.81
C ALA A 758 -9.76 1.10 -58.31
N LYS A 759 -10.07 2.33 -58.80
CA LYS A 759 -10.31 2.59 -60.19
C LYS A 759 -9.04 2.40 -61.06
N MET A 760 -7.87 2.81 -60.57
CA MET A 760 -6.57 2.54 -61.24
C MET A 760 -6.31 1.05 -61.37
N ALA A 761 -6.52 0.29 -60.29
CA ALA A 761 -6.40 -1.17 -60.30
C ALA A 761 -7.39 -1.83 -61.28
N GLN A 762 -8.62 -1.33 -61.37
CA GLN A 762 -9.65 -1.84 -62.30
C GLN A 762 -9.35 -1.51 -63.78
N SER A 763 -8.77 -0.33 -64.05
CA SER A 763 -8.31 0.05 -65.43
C SER A 763 -7.18 -0.83 -65.92
N ALA A 764 -6.31 -1.30 -65.05
CA ALA A 764 -5.23 -2.24 -65.38
C ALA A 764 -5.72 -3.65 -65.77
N LEU A 765 -6.98 -3.97 -65.48
CA LEU A 765 -7.60 -5.29 -65.69
C LEU A 765 -8.02 -5.52 -67.18
N GLY A 766 -8.11 -4.48 -68.02
CA GLY A 766 -8.67 -4.60 -69.36
C GLY A 766 -7.89 -5.46 -70.36
N ASP A 767 -6.55 -5.44 -70.24
CA ASP A 767 -5.65 -6.11 -71.17
C ASP A 767 -5.00 -7.37 -70.62
N VAL A 768 -5.30 -7.74 -69.37
CA VAL A 768 -4.57 -8.80 -68.64
C VAL A 768 -5.06 -10.20 -68.99
N LEU A 769 -6.33 -10.36 -69.36
CA LEU A 769 -6.89 -11.67 -69.68
C LEU A 769 -6.37 -12.23 -71.02
N ASP A 770 -5.85 -11.36 -71.92
CA ASP A 770 -5.23 -11.77 -73.16
C ASP A 770 -3.89 -12.46 -72.96
N GLN A 771 -3.31 -12.42 -71.76
CA GLN A 771 -2.02 -13.04 -71.39
C GLN A 771 -2.18 -14.45 -70.81
N VAL A 772 -3.38 -15.02 -70.82
CA VAL A 772 -3.61 -16.38 -70.33
C VAL A 772 -2.90 -17.38 -71.20
N VAL A 773 -2.11 -18.26 -70.64
CA VAL A 773 -1.44 -19.40 -71.25
C VAL A 773 -2.02 -20.72 -70.76
N GLU A 774 -2.02 -21.71 -71.58
CA GLU A 774 -2.48 -23.05 -71.18
C GLU A 774 -1.24 -23.93 -70.84
N VAL A 775 -1.21 -24.51 -69.65
CA VAL A 775 -0.11 -25.37 -69.18
C VAL A 775 -0.72 -26.74 -68.81
N LYS A 776 -0.45 -27.75 -69.62
CA LYS A 776 -0.97 -29.12 -69.39
C LYS A 776 -2.50 -29.15 -69.17
N GLY A 777 -3.27 -28.39 -69.94
CA GLY A 777 -4.72 -28.31 -69.78
C GLY A 777 -5.25 -27.41 -68.65
N THR A 778 -4.38 -26.76 -67.92
CA THR A 778 -4.76 -25.77 -66.85
C THR A 778 -4.38 -24.38 -67.33
N LYS A 779 -5.34 -23.44 -67.26
CA LYS A 779 -5.07 -22.03 -67.57
C LYS A 779 -4.17 -21.34 -66.50
N LEU A 780 -3.16 -20.63 -66.94
CA LEU A 780 -2.31 -19.83 -66.09
C LEU A 780 -2.38 -18.36 -66.55
N LEU A 781 -2.73 -17.48 -65.64
CA LEU A 781 -2.55 -16.05 -65.81
C LEU A 781 -1.44 -15.57 -64.90
N ALA A 782 -0.30 -15.24 -65.44
CA ALA A 782 0.84 -14.70 -64.67
C ALA A 782 1.22 -13.32 -65.21
N THR A 783 1.03 -12.26 -64.46
CA THR A 783 1.28 -10.90 -64.91
C THR A 783 1.70 -9.96 -63.74
N SER A 784 2.17 -8.77 -64.11
CA SER A 784 2.44 -7.70 -63.12
C SER A 784 1.47 -6.55 -63.24
N VAL A 785 1.15 -5.95 -62.10
CA VAL A 785 0.31 -4.77 -61.96
C VAL A 785 1.08 -3.75 -61.10
N ASP A 786 1.36 -2.59 -61.62
CA ASP A 786 2.17 -1.58 -60.94
C ASP A 786 1.36 -0.82 -59.86
N GLY A 787 2.02 -0.53 -58.74
CA GLY A 787 1.46 0.37 -57.70
C GLY A 787 0.33 -0.20 -56.84
N VAL A 788 0.09 -1.52 -56.85
CA VAL A 788 -0.97 -2.19 -56.11
C VAL A 788 -0.38 -2.83 -54.87
N ASP A 789 -0.94 -2.55 -53.70
CA ASP A 789 -0.53 -3.17 -52.46
C ASP A 789 -1.03 -4.63 -52.34
N MET A 790 -0.64 -5.32 -51.25
CA MET A 790 -1.02 -6.72 -51.04
C MET A 790 -2.52 -6.97 -50.98
N ASN A 791 -3.30 -6.02 -50.40
CA ASN A 791 -4.77 -6.12 -50.31
C ASN A 791 -5.39 -5.92 -51.68
N GLY A 792 -4.93 -4.92 -52.42
CA GLY A 792 -5.37 -4.72 -53.80
C GLY A 792 -5.00 -5.89 -54.71
N LEU A 793 -3.82 -6.54 -54.57
CA LEU A 793 -3.50 -7.73 -55.30
C LEU A 793 -4.37 -8.93 -54.96
N ARG A 794 -4.84 -9.04 -53.72
CA ARG A 794 -5.77 -10.09 -53.31
C ARG A 794 -7.14 -9.90 -53.97
N ASP A 795 -7.68 -8.70 -53.90
CA ASP A 795 -8.97 -8.37 -54.53
C ASP A 795 -8.93 -8.54 -56.05
N LEU A 796 -7.85 -8.14 -56.69
CA LEU A 796 -7.56 -8.36 -58.12
C LEU A 796 -7.45 -9.84 -58.45
N GLY A 797 -6.72 -10.60 -57.65
CA GLY A 797 -6.55 -12.03 -57.79
C GLY A 797 -7.84 -12.81 -57.71
N ASP A 798 -8.74 -12.47 -56.77
CA ASP A 798 -10.06 -13.09 -56.67
C ASP A 798 -10.92 -12.77 -57.90
N GLN A 799 -10.96 -11.52 -58.34
CA GLN A 799 -11.71 -11.10 -59.53
C GLN A 799 -11.19 -11.78 -60.82
N LEU A 800 -9.84 -11.90 -60.97
CA LEU A 800 -9.25 -12.57 -62.10
C LEU A 800 -9.44 -14.08 -62.08
N LYS A 801 -9.40 -14.69 -60.92
CA LYS A 801 -9.68 -16.10 -60.72
C LYS A 801 -11.13 -16.43 -61.13
N ASP A 802 -12.11 -15.58 -60.75
CA ASP A 802 -13.53 -15.77 -61.13
C ASP A 802 -13.72 -15.63 -62.65
N LYS A 803 -13.05 -14.65 -63.29
CA LYS A 803 -13.11 -14.44 -64.73
C LYS A 803 -12.37 -15.51 -65.52
N LEU A 804 -11.28 -16.07 -65.01
CA LEU A 804 -10.51 -17.13 -65.64
C LEU A 804 -11.33 -18.44 -65.69
N GLY A 805 -12.22 -18.63 -64.73
CA GLY A 805 -13.02 -19.85 -64.58
C GLY A 805 -12.17 -20.92 -63.89
N GLU A 806 -11.61 -21.88 -64.63
CA GLU A 806 -10.70 -22.91 -64.08
C GLU A 806 -9.25 -22.56 -64.41
N GLY A 807 -8.38 -22.42 -63.39
CA GLY A 807 -6.98 -22.11 -63.64
C GLY A 807 -6.20 -21.54 -62.39
N VAL A 808 -5.08 -20.98 -62.68
CA VAL A 808 -4.18 -20.36 -61.64
C VAL A 808 -3.91 -18.90 -62.03
N VAL A 809 -3.97 -18.02 -61.08
CA VAL A 809 -3.64 -16.60 -61.23
C VAL A 809 -2.39 -16.29 -60.40
N VAL A 810 -1.39 -15.63 -60.99
CA VAL A 810 -0.20 -15.15 -60.34
C VAL A 810 -0.04 -13.65 -60.62
N LEU A 811 -0.12 -12.84 -59.58
CA LEU A 811 0.04 -11.39 -59.73
C LEU A 811 1.26 -10.91 -58.93
N LEU A 812 2.03 -10.02 -59.55
CA LEU A 812 3.13 -9.35 -58.93
C LEU A 812 2.95 -7.85 -59.03
N SER A 813 3.36 -7.11 -57.99
CA SER A 813 3.33 -5.65 -58.01
C SER A 813 4.62 -5.10 -57.41
N ALA A 814 5.15 -4.06 -58.05
CA ALA A 814 6.23 -3.28 -57.49
C ALA A 814 5.71 -1.97 -56.91
N GLN A 815 6.03 -1.72 -55.63
CA GLN A 815 5.72 -0.49 -54.89
C GLN A 815 6.87 -0.12 -53.95
N ASP A 816 7.34 1.12 -54.01
CA ASP A 816 8.38 1.66 -53.13
C ASP A 816 9.65 0.77 -53.05
N GLY A 817 10.04 0.17 -54.17
CA GLY A 817 11.22 -0.71 -54.23
C GLY A 817 11.00 -2.12 -53.65
N LYS A 818 9.80 -2.44 -53.27
CA LYS A 818 9.39 -3.79 -52.79
C LYS A 818 8.51 -4.46 -53.84
N VAL A 819 8.53 -5.79 -53.82
CA VAL A 819 7.64 -6.61 -54.65
C VAL A 819 6.63 -7.29 -53.74
N ASN A 820 5.36 -7.15 -54.09
CA ASN A 820 4.28 -7.96 -53.52
C ASN A 820 3.87 -9.01 -54.56
N MET A 821 3.61 -10.21 -54.15
CA MET A 821 3.12 -11.25 -55.05
C MET A 821 2.07 -12.13 -54.40
N ILE A 822 1.10 -12.56 -55.20
CA ILE A 822 0.06 -13.48 -54.81
C ILE A 822 -0.13 -14.55 -55.90
N ALA A 823 -0.40 -15.77 -55.50
CA ALA A 823 -0.89 -16.83 -56.36
C ALA A 823 -2.18 -17.41 -55.81
N MET A 824 -3.13 -17.60 -56.73
CA MET A 824 -4.44 -18.20 -56.40
C MET A 824 -4.74 -19.30 -57.42
N ALA A 825 -5.28 -20.41 -56.93
CA ALA A 825 -5.69 -21.52 -57.75
C ALA A 825 -7.14 -21.89 -57.47
N THR A 826 -7.91 -22.20 -58.53
CA THR A 826 -9.28 -22.73 -58.40
C THR A 826 -9.27 -24.16 -57.91
N ASP A 827 -10.41 -24.61 -57.37
CA ASP A 827 -10.52 -25.97 -56.82
C ASP A 827 -10.24 -27.07 -57.89
N GLY A 828 -10.59 -26.80 -59.14
CA GLY A 828 -10.30 -27.69 -60.28
C GLY A 828 -8.82 -27.74 -60.59
N ALA A 829 -8.12 -26.60 -60.61
CA ALA A 829 -6.68 -26.54 -60.78
C ALA A 829 -5.93 -27.21 -59.63
N VAL A 830 -6.35 -27.08 -58.38
CA VAL A 830 -5.78 -27.78 -57.25
C VAL A 830 -5.97 -29.28 -57.34
N LYS A 831 -7.14 -29.74 -57.80
CA LYS A 831 -7.37 -31.18 -58.06
C LYS A 831 -6.50 -31.74 -59.20
N ALA A 832 -6.13 -30.89 -60.21
CA ALA A 832 -5.20 -31.25 -61.28
C ALA A 832 -3.73 -31.23 -60.84
N GLY A 833 -3.41 -30.87 -59.62
CA GLY A 833 -2.09 -30.88 -59.04
C GLY A 833 -1.47 -29.50 -58.74
N ALA A 834 -2.13 -28.42 -59.12
CA ALA A 834 -1.62 -27.06 -58.90
C ALA A 834 -1.62 -26.74 -57.37
N HIS A 835 -0.55 -26.09 -56.91
CA HIS A 835 -0.38 -25.71 -55.52
C HIS A 835 0.20 -24.31 -55.44
N ALA A 836 -0.65 -23.30 -55.14
CA ALA A 836 -0.25 -21.89 -55.10
C ALA A 836 0.95 -21.63 -54.16
N GLY A 837 1.04 -22.32 -53.00
CA GLY A 837 2.16 -22.19 -52.07
C GLY A 837 3.51 -22.65 -52.71
N ASN A 838 3.52 -23.76 -53.43
CA ASN A 838 4.73 -24.23 -54.09
C ASN A 838 5.08 -23.36 -55.30
N LEU A 839 4.07 -22.83 -56.00
CA LEU A 839 4.28 -21.92 -57.12
C LEU A 839 4.95 -20.62 -56.65
N ILE A 840 4.41 -19.99 -55.62
CA ILE A 840 5.01 -18.81 -55.00
C ILE A 840 6.43 -19.10 -54.52
N LYS A 841 6.66 -20.25 -53.88
CA LYS A 841 7.99 -20.63 -53.40
C LYS A 841 9.00 -20.78 -54.52
N GLY A 842 8.57 -21.30 -55.68
CA GLY A 842 9.40 -21.47 -56.84
C GLY A 842 9.84 -20.14 -57.51
N ILE A 843 8.98 -19.12 -57.48
CA ILE A 843 9.24 -17.82 -58.15
C ILE A 843 9.73 -16.72 -57.21
N ALA A 844 9.51 -16.83 -55.89
CA ALA A 844 9.84 -15.77 -54.94
C ALA A 844 11.36 -15.47 -54.85
N ALA A 845 12.22 -16.47 -55.05
CA ALA A 845 13.66 -16.29 -55.04
C ALA A 845 14.15 -15.34 -56.14
N LEU A 846 13.49 -15.31 -57.31
CA LEU A 846 13.84 -14.44 -58.46
C LEU A 846 13.62 -12.96 -58.16
N VAL A 847 12.71 -12.63 -57.28
CA VAL A 847 12.46 -11.27 -56.84
C VAL A 847 13.12 -10.93 -55.49
N GLY A 848 14.09 -11.75 -55.05
CA GLY A 848 14.80 -11.57 -53.79
C GLY A 848 13.87 -11.68 -52.56
N GLY A 849 12.92 -12.60 -52.60
CA GLY A 849 11.93 -12.77 -51.56
C GLY A 849 11.74 -14.24 -51.13
N GLY A 850 10.82 -14.44 -50.25
CA GLY A 850 10.38 -15.75 -49.79
C GLY A 850 8.93 -15.73 -49.37
N GLY A 851 8.23 -16.84 -49.43
CA GLY A 851 6.87 -16.94 -49.01
C GLY A 851 6.33 -18.34 -49.23
N GLY A 852 5.04 -18.52 -49.05
CA GLY A 852 4.35 -19.76 -49.24
C GLY A 852 2.87 -19.60 -48.83
N GLY A 853 2.17 -20.70 -48.85
CA GLY A 853 0.74 -20.66 -48.49
C GLY A 853 0.06 -22.00 -48.72
N ARG A 854 -1.23 -21.93 -48.79
CA ARG A 854 -2.10 -23.10 -48.98
C ARG A 854 -2.16 -23.45 -50.48
N PRO A 855 -2.67 -24.67 -50.87
CA PRO A 855 -2.80 -25.03 -52.28
C PRO A 855 -3.62 -24.05 -53.13
N ASN A 856 -4.65 -23.46 -52.55
CA ASN A 856 -5.59 -22.53 -53.20
C ASN A 856 -5.15 -21.06 -53.16
N MET A 857 -4.27 -20.63 -52.26
CA MET A 857 -3.78 -19.26 -52.13
C MET A 857 -2.47 -19.16 -51.39
N ALA A 858 -1.54 -18.35 -51.94
CA ALA A 858 -0.24 -18.06 -51.32
C ALA A 858 0.19 -16.64 -51.60
N GLN A 859 1.00 -16.08 -50.68
CA GLN A 859 1.50 -14.71 -50.76
C GLN A 859 3.00 -14.69 -50.43
N ALA A 860 3.73 -13.76 -51.09
CA ALA A 860 5.12 -13.49 -50.74
C ALA A 860 5.49 -12.01 -51.00
N GLY A 861 6.57 -11.57 -50.36
CA GLY A 861 7.19 -10.30 -50.63
C GLY A 861 8.61 -10.48 -51.18
N GLY A 862 9.11 -9.51 -51.92
CA GLY A 862 10.49 -9.45 -52.46
C GLY A 862 11.13 -8.06 -52.37
N LYS A 863 12.42 -7.99 -52.63
CA LYS A 863 13.19 -6.73 -52.59
C LYS A 863 13.85 -6.37 -53.94
N ASN A 864 13.55 -7.16 -54.99
CA ASN A 864 14.14 -6.96 -56.32
C ASN A 864 13.03 -6.84 -57.40
N PRO A 865 12.53 -5.63 -57.68
CA PRO A 865 11.52 -5.40 -58.73
C PRO A 865 12.01 -5.81 -60.14
N ALA A 866 13.29 -5.71 -60.43
CA ALA A 866 13.85 -6.11 -61.72
C ALA A 866 13.72 -7.63 -62.02
N GLY A 867 13.46 -8.44 -61.00
CA GLY A 867 13.19 -9.86 -61.12
C GLY A 867 11.76 -10.26 -61.52
N ILE A 868 10.83 -9.31 -61.57
CA ILE A 868 9.41 -9.57 -61.87
C ILE A 868 9.22 -10.29 -63.24
N PRO A 869 9.83 -9.80 -64.34
CA PRO A 869 9.66 -10.49 -65.66
C PRO A 869 10.14 -11.93 -65.62
N ALA A 870 11.27 -12.20 -64.93
CA ALA A 870 11.78 -13.54 -64.77
C ALA A 870 10.89 -14.44 -63.94
N ALA A 871 10.29 -13.90 -62.88
CA ALA A 871 9.33 -14.61 -62.02
C ALA A 871 8.04 -14.98 -62.79
N ILE A 872 7.55 -14.08 -63.63
CA ILE A 872 6.36 -14.32 -64.48
C ILE A 872 6.67 -15.46 -65.48
N ALA A 873 7.80 -15.39 -66.17
CA ALA A 873 8.23 -16.41 -67.13
C ALA A 873 8.45 -17.79 -66.45
N GLU A 874 8.97 -17.82 -65.24
CA GLU A 874 9.22 -19.06 -64.52
C GLU A 874 7.95 -19.69 -63.94
N ALA A 875 6.91 -18.89 -63.66
CA ALA A 875 5.65 -19.35 -63.10
C ALA A 875 5.00 -20.48 -63.95
N SER A 876 5.12 -20.39 -65.27
CA SER A 876 4.64 -21.40 -66.20
C SER A 876 5.37 -22.77 -66.06
N LYS A 877 6.73 -22.73 -65.91
CA LYS A 877 7.52 -23.96 -65.74
C LYS A 877 7.29 -24.59 -64.38
N VAL A 878 7.19 -23.75 -63.32
CA VAL A 878 6.91 -24.24 -61.99
C VAL A 878 5.54 -24.87 -61.91
N LEU A 879 4.54 -24.31 -62.59
CA LEU A 879 3.20 -24.93 -62.66
C LEU A 879 3.20 -26.23 -63.47
N GLU A 880 3.92 -26.25 -64.60
CA GLU A 880 4.09 -27.43 -65.44
C GLU A 880 4.66 -28.64 -64.70
N GLY A 881 5.64 -28.36 -63.79
CA GLY A 881 6.21 -29.37 -62.91
C GLY A 881 5.29 -29.89 -61.81
N GLN A 882 4.24 -29.16 -61.52
CA GLN A 882 3.24 -29.55 -60.49
C GLN A 882 2.08 -30.38 -61.07
N LEU A 883 1.71 -30.08 -62.30
CA LEU A 883 0.60 -30.74 -62.96
C LEU A 883 1.00 -32.14 -63.48
N ALA A 884 0.14 -33.12 -63.30
CA ALA A 884 0.34 -34.51 -63.71
C ALA A 884 0.45 -34.73 -65.22
#